data_b7c91ffe7e7f8e941102a50eef828e8d
#
_entry.id   b7c91ffe7e7f8e941102a50eef828e8d
#
_cell.length_a   1.000
_cell.length_b   1.000
_cell.length_c   1.000
_cell.angle_alpha   90.00
_cell.angle_beta   90.00
_cell.angle_gamma   90.00
#
_symmetry.space_group_name_H-M   'P 1'
#
loop_
_entity.id
_entity.type
_entity.pdbx_description
1 polymer ?
#
loop_
_entity_poly.entity_id
_entity_poly.type
_entity_poly.pdbx_seq_one_letter_code
_entity_poly.pdbx_strand_id
1 'polypeptide(L)'
;MMISTCLLASALLAGSGQPNPVMFVTQFPIADDFATIGSTFANHSGAMGAVGRGGDLWIRYGDGTTRNLTAEAGFGVVGHQDDNAIAVRDPAVHWSGTKALFSMVTGAPEQFEWEQYYWQIYEITGFGQGETVSITPVANQPSDYNNVAPVYASDGRIIFVSDRPRDGRRHLYPQHDEYESTQTNTGLWSLDPQSGDLFLLQHSPSGSFDPIIDSVGRVIFTRWDHLQRDQQAYDGNPYGTFDYASEEADAAVSETTYEVFPEPRPSETGALAGTNLEGHTINHFFPWQLNQNGTAEEVLNHLGRHELHTYFNRSLNDDNNLTEFIASVSGRTNPNSILNMFQIQEHPAQPGYFIGVDAPEFNTHASGMIIGLNGELGANPDDAVVTYITDPLSNTVVGDGDTPPPGHPGHFRDPLVLSTGHWLAAHTAETRGANNDGTRANPDPRYDFRLRWLDQSGGYRVPGTELTSGIVETISYYDPDVLVSYTGPLWELSPVEVVARSIAPDTQDQIEPQDQQLFADLGIDPVSFSNWLRANQLGVLAVRDVTARDDADRQQPFNLQVAGSSHSTIGAGGTVYTVSDMQVFQGDQTRGIGGVDDPSPGRRVIAHELHDPVATMHNPPVDPSAPLGSQPVAADGSVALFVPARRAMAWQTTAADGEPVVRERYWITFQAGEIRVCDGCHGVNTVNQAGGGATTQAPQALSNLLQHWLGEFDLIFNDSAEP
;
A
#
# COMPACT_ATOMS: atom_id res chain seq x y z
N MET A 1 -3.18 16.22 43.91
CA MET A 1 -4.28 16.67 43.07
C MET A 1 -4.62 15.47 42.19
N MET A 2 -5.70 14.75 42.51
CA MET A 2 -6.05 13.49 41.85
C MET A 2 -6.58 13.81 40.47
N ILE A 3 -5.90 13.31 39.43
CA ILE A 3 -6.41 13.31 38.08
C ILE A 3 -7.22 12.03 37.93
N SER A 4 -8.52 12.23 37.74
CA SER A 4 -9.50 11.17 37.52
C SER A 4 -9.38 10.73 36.04
N THR A 5 -8.80 9.59 35.81
CA THR A 5 -8.83 8.90 34.49
C THR A 5 -10.28 8.47 34.23
N CYS A 6 -10.95 9.17 33.34
CA CYS A 6 -12.23 8.78 32.81
C CYS A 6 -11.98 7.66 31.78
N LEU A 7 -12.12 6.41 32.17
CA LEU A 7 -12.29 5.29 31.26
C LEU A 7 -13.65 5.47 30.56
N LEU A 8 -13.65 5.97 29.34
CA LEU A 8 -14.79 5.86 28.43
C LEU A 8 -14.88 4.39 27.99
N ALA A 9 -15.67 3.61 28.71
CA ALA A 9 -16.18 2.35 28.21
C ALA A 9 -17.15 2.69 27.06
N SER A 10 -16.67 2.62 25.82
CA SER A 10 -17.52 2.68 24.62
C SER A 10 -18.46 1.51 24.66
N ALA A 11 -19.73 1.74 25.07
CA ALA A 11 -20.80 0.78 24.87
C ALA A 11 -20.99 0.65 23.35
N LEU A 12 -20.47 -0.44 22.78
CA LEU A 12 -20.78 -0.86 21.42
C LEU A 12 -22.30 -1.12 21.35
N LEU A 13 -23.03 -0.13 20.85
CA LEU A 13 -24.47 -0.20 20.64
C LEU A 13 -24.75 -1.33 19.63
N ALA A 14 -25.60 -2.27 20.02
CA ALA A 14 -26.23 -3.18 19.07
C ALA A 14 -27.07 -2.33 18.10
N GLY A 15 -26.97 -2.57 16.79
CA GLY A 15 -27.68 -1.82 15.77
C GLY A 15 -29.19 -1.82 16.04
N SER A 16 -29.77 -0.61 16.07
CA SER A 16 -31.20 -0.42 16.32
C SER A 16 -31.88 0.05 15.03
N GLY A 17 -32.66 -0.80 14.41
CA GLY A 17 -33.40 -0.50 13.17
C GLY A 17 -33.17 -1.56 12.08
N GLN A 18 -33.83 -1.40 10.94
CA GLN A 18 -33.50 -2.21 9.75
C GLN A 18 -32.17 -1.78 9.20
N PRO A 19 -31.27 -2.72 8.82
CA PRO A 19 -30.02 -2.38 8.17
C PRO A 19 -30.26 -1.71 6.81
N ASN A 20 -29.37 -0.81 6.41
CA ASN A 20 -29.38 -0.25 5.05
C ASN A 20 -29.12 -1.38 4.03
N PRO A 21 -29.45 -1.18 2.76
CA PRO A 21 -29.09 -2.16 1.72
C PRO A 21 -27.60 -2.40 1.69
N VAL A 22 -27.22 -3.64 1.43
CA VAL A 22 -25.83 -4.08 1.26
C VAL A 22 -25.63 -4.60 -0.15
N MET A 23 -24.71 -3.99 -0.89
CA MET A 23 -24.24 -4.48 -2.17
C MET A 23 -23.02 -5.39 -1.90
N PHE A 24 -22.91 -6.51 -2.60
CA PHE A 24 -21.84 -7.48 -2.41
C PHE A 24 -21.59 -8.27 -3.70
N VAL A 25 -20.51 -8.98 -3.77
CA VAL A 25 -20.17 -9.84 -4.91
C VAL A 25 -20.30 -11.31 -4.54
N THR A 26 -20.65 -12.13 -5.54
CA THR A 26 -20.41 -13.57 -5.46
C THR A 26 -19.21 -13.92 -6.32
N GLN A 27 -18.47 -14.95 -5.89
CA GLN A 27 -17.31 -15.43 -6.64
C GLN A 27 -17.30 -16.96 -6.67
N PHE A 28 -16.79 -17.50 -7.80
CA PHE A 28 -16.46 -18.91 -7.90
C PHE A 28 -15.42 -19.24 -6.82
N PRO A 29 -15.64 -20.27 -5.98
CA PRO A 29 -14.70 -20.66 -4.94
C PRO A 29 -13.41 -21.21 -5.54
N ILE A 30 -12.33 -20.45 -5.45
CA ILE A 30 -11.00 -20.89 -5.86
C ILE A 30 -10.39 -21.73 -4.74
N ALA A 31 -9.89 -22.89 -5.08
CA ALA A 31 -9.41 -23.85 -4.10
C ALA A 31 -7.99 -23.57 -3.58
N ASP A 32 -7.17 -22.85 -4.35
CA ASP A 32 -5.81 -22.46 -3.99
C ASP A 32 -5.77 -20.95 -3.78
N ASP A 33 -5.05 -20.48 -2.76
CA ASP A 33 -4.95 -19.05 -2.47
C ASP A 33 -3.67 -18.41 -2.97
N PHE A 34 -2.74 -19.17 -3.53
CA PHE A 34 -1.51 -18.60 -4.06
C PHE A 34 -1.76 -17.96 -5.43
N ALA A 35 -1.46 -16.67 -5.55
CA ALA A 35 -1.64 -15.88 -6.77
C ALA A 35 -3.09 -15.87 -7.34
N THR A 36 -4.09 -16.00 -6.48
CA THR A 36 -5.51 -15.99 -6.86
C THR A 36 -6.22 -14.72 -6.41
N ILE A 37 -7.45 -14.51 -6.85
CA ILE A 37 -8.25 -13.33 -6.48
C ILE A 37 -8.44 -13.17 -4.97
N GLY A 38 -8.42 -14.26 -4.22
CA GLY A 38 -8.57 -14.21 -2.75
C GLY A 38 -7.26 -14.03 -2.01
N SER A 39 -6.12 -14.18 -2.68
CA SER A 39 -4.81 -14.12 -2.04
C SER A 39 -4.31 -12.70 -1.85
N THR A 40 -3.19 -12.57 -1.15
CA THR A 40 -2.44 -11.32 -1.02
C THR A 40 -1.49 -11.07 -2.21
N PHE A 41 -1.22 -12.10 -3.01
CA PHE A 41 -0.36 -12.05 -4.18
C PHE A 41 -1.17 -12.12 -5.47
N ALA A 42 -0.75 -11.37 -6.50
CA ALA A 42 -1.36 -11.35 -7.82
C ALA A 42 -2.90 -11.26 -7.84
N ASN A 43 -3.47 -10.66 -6.80
CA ASN A 43 -4.92 -10.52 -6.63
C ASN A 43 -5.59 -9.66 -7.73
N HIS A 44 -4.81 -8.99 -8.56
CA HIS A 44 -5.27 -8.19 -9.69
C HIS A 44 -5.31 -8.97 -11.02
N SER A 45 -4.85 -10.22 -11.07
CA SER A 45 -4.84 -11.00 -12.30
C SER A 45 -6.24 -11.38 -12.76
N GLY A 46 -6.55 -11.18 -14.05
CA GLY A 46 -7.78 -11.62 -14.71
C GLY A 46 -7.69 -13.03 -15.34
N ALA A 47 -6.54 -13.71 -15.20
CA ALA A 47 -6.31 -15.05 -15.75
C ALA A 47 -7.22 -16.10 -15.13
N MET A 48 -7.59 -17.13 -15.89
CA MET A 48 -8.54 -18.16 -15.45
C MET A 48 -8.07 -18.92 -14.20
N GLY A 49 -6.77 -19.17 -14.07
CA GLY A 49 -6.19 -19.80 -12.88
C GLY A 49 -6.22 -18.92 -11.63
N ALA A 50 -6.29 -17.60 -11.80
CA ALA A 50 -6.36 -16.65 -10.68
C ALA A 50 -7.80 -16.36 -10.25
N VAL A 51 -8.74 -16.35 -11.19
CA VAL A 51 -10.16 -16.08 -10.95
C VAL A 51 -11.04 -16.91 -11.87
N GLY A 52 -11.99 -17.64 -11.31
CA GLY A 52 -13.00 -18.37 -12.08
C GLY A 52 -14.03 -17.44 -12.71
N ARG A 53 -15.02 -18.04 -13.36
CA ARG A 53 -16.19 -17.33 -13.90
C ARG A 53 -17.46 -17.79 -13.21
N GLY A 54 -18.52 -16.99 -13.28
CA GLY A 54 -19.84 -17.31 -12.71
C GLY A 54 -20.19 -16.54 -11.45
N GLY A 55 -19.38 -15.54 -11.08
CA GLY A 55 -19.73 -14.61 -10.01
C GLY A 55 -20.49 -13.39 -10.52
N ASP A 56 -21.26 -12.75 -9.64
CA ASP A 56 -22.17 -11.65 -9.94
C ASP A 56 -22.14 -10.53 -8.90
N LEU A 57 -22.62 -9.36 -9.27
CA LEU A 57 -22.91 -8.25 -8.36
C LEU A 57 -24.35 -8.35 -7.84
N TRP A 58 -24.49 -8.38 -6.53
CA TRP A 58 -25.77 -8.52 -5.84
C TRP A 58 -26.05 -7.34 -4.93
N ILE A 59 -27.34 -7.13 -4.66
CA ILE A 59 -27.80 -6.25 -3.60
C ILE A 59 -28.82 -6.98 -2.72
N ARG A 60 -28.71 -6.81 -1.39
CA ARG A 60 -29.70 -7.23 -0.42
C ARG A 60 -30.27 -6.00 0.27
N TYR A 61 -31.60 -5.82 0.21
CA TYR A 61 -32.30 -4.73 0.85
C TYR A 61 -32.59 -4.99 2.33
N GLY A 62 -32.93 -3.93 3.06
CA GLY A 62 -33.24 -4.02 4.48
C GLY A 62 -34.40 -4.97 4.82
N ASP A 63 -35.34 -5.16 3.91
CA ASP A 63 -36.46 -6.11 4.04
C ASP A 63 -36.06 -7.60 3.78
N GLY A 64 -34.81 -7.83 3.41
CA GLY A 64 -34.28 -9.16 3.14
C GLY A 64 -34.37 -9.62 1.69
N THR A 65 -35.00 -8.87 0.81
CA THR A 65 -35.05 -9.19 -0.62
C THR A 65 -33.70 -8.97 -1.29
N THR A 66 -33.40 -9.77 -2.31
CA THR A 66 -32.13 -9.70 -3.07
C THR A 66 -32.37 -9.52 -4.56
N ARG A 67 -31.43 -8.89 -5.26
CA ARG A 67 -31.40 -8.79 -6.73
C ARG A 67 -30.01 -9.13 -7.23
N ASN A 68 -29.92 -9.86 -8.35
CA ASN A 68 -28.70 -10.05 -9.12
C ASN A 68 -28.60 -8.93 -10.15
N LEU A 69 -27.73 -7.95 -9.89
CA LEU A 69 -27.67 -6.70 -10.66
C LEU A 69 -26.99 -6.89 -12.02
N THR A 70 -25.96 -7.74 -12.09
CA THR A 70 -25.25 -8.04 -13.35
C THR A 70 -26.15 -8.85 -14.29
N ALA A 71 -26.84 -9.87 -13.78
CA ALA A 71 -27.79 -10.63 -14.58
C ALA A 71 -28.97 -9.77 -15.10
N GLU A 72 -29.51 -8.86 -14.27
CA GLU A 72 -30.57 -7.95 -14.70
C GLU A 72 -30.10 -6.97 -15.79
N ALA A 73 -28.82 -6.62 -15.80
CA ALA A 73 -28.19 -5.81 -16.85
C ALA A 73 -27.79 -6.62 -18.10
N GLY A 74 -27.97 -7.94 -18.07
CA GLY A 74 -27.68 -8.85 -19.20
C GLY A 74 -26.29 -9.44 -19.23
N PHE A 75 -25.49 -9.27 -18.18
CA PHE A 75 -24.17 -9.89 -18.05
C PHE A 75 -24.28 -11.28 -17.41
N GLY A 76 -23.41 -12.22 -17.81
CA GLY A 76 -23.32 -13.56 -17.19
C GLY A 76 -24.52 -14.50 -17.44
N VAL A 77 -25.53 -14.09 -18.20
CA VAL A 77 -26.79 -14.84 -18.36
C VAL A 77 -26.74 -15.91 -19.46
N VAL A 78 -25.71 -15.92 -20.26
CA VAL A 78 -25.54 -16.86 -21.42
C VAL A 78 -24.67 -18.05 -21.03
N GLY A 79 -24.19 -18.09 -19.80
CA GLY A 79 -23.31 -19.13 -19.29
C GLY A 79 -21.97 -18.58 -18.82
N HIS A 80 -21.02 -19.48 -18.56
CA HIS A 80 -19.75 -19.17 -17.92
C HIS A 80 -18.56 -19.38 -18.85
N GLN A 81 -18.81 -19.52 -20.15
CA GLN A 81 -17.83 -19.65 -21.23
C GLN A 81 -18.03 -18.52 -22.23
N ASP A 82 -17.04 -18.25 -23.07
CA ASP A 82 -17.05 -17.22 -24.12
C ASP A 82 -17.26 -15.78 -23.61
N ASP A 83 -17.58 -14.85 -24.52
CA ASP A 83 -17.62 -13.41 -24.29
C ASP A 83 -18.53 -12.93 -23.15
N ASN A 84 -19.53 -13.72 -22.77
CA ASN A 84 -20.48 -13.35 -21.71
C ASN A 84 -20.14 -13.89 -20.33
N ALA A 85 -19.11 -14.73 -20.22
CA ALA A 85 -18.65 -15.18 -18.91
C ALA A 85 -18.07 -14.00 -18.12
N ILE A 86 -18.44 -13.86 -16.85
CA ILE A 86 -17.99 -12.76 -16.00
C ILE A 86 -17.44 -13.22 -14.66
N ALA A 87 -16.60 -12.39 -14.07
CA ALA A 87 -16.37 -12.33 -12.64
C ALA A 87 -16.39 -10.86 -12.20
N VAL A 88 -16.74 -10.62 -10.95
CA VAL A 88 -16.90 -9.27 -10.39
C VAL A 88 -16.21 -9.15 -9.04
N ARG A 89 -15.75 -7.93 -8.70
CA ARG A 89 -15.10 -7.62 -7.43
C ARG A 89 -15.19 -6.13 -7.07
N ASP A 90 -14.88 -5.82 -5.83
CA ASP A 90 -14.58 -4.50 -5.28
C ASP A 90 -15.65 -3.43 -5.58
N PRO A 91 -16.91 -3.60 -5.15
CA PRO A 91 -17.92 -2.58 -5.30
C PRO A 91 -17.63 -1.38 -4.38
N ALA A 92 -17.84 -0.15 -4.88
CA ALA A 92 -17.68 1.08 -4.13
C ALA A 92 -18.83 2.04 -4.40
N VAL A 93 -19.62 2.35 -3.38
CA VAL A 93 -20.82 3.19 -3.50
C VAL A 93 -20.43 4.67 -3.50
N HIS A 94 -20.95 5.41 -4.48
CA HIS A 94 -20.78 6.85 -4.58
C HIS A 94 -21.39 7.59 -3.37
N TRP A 95 -20.90 8.78 -3.09
CA TRP A 95 -21.36 9.66 -2.00
C TRP A 95 -22.88 9.86 -1.99
N SER A 96 -23.53 9.89 -3.18
CA SER A 96 -24.98 10.03 -3.28
C SER A 96 -25.79 8.79 -2.86
N GLY A 97 -25.17 7.61 -2.77
CA GLY A 97 -25.86 6.35 -2.54
C GLY A 97 -26.70 5.83 -3.73
N THR A 98 -26.61 6.45 -4.92
CA THR A 98 -27.47 6.14 -6.09
C THR A 98 -26.72 5.54 -7.28
N LYS A 99 -25.41 5.47 -7.21
CA LYS A 99 -24.53 4.83 -8.18
C LYS A 99 -23.34 4.20 -7.47
N ALA A 100 -22.70 3.23 -8.10
CA ALA A 100 -21.54 2.56 -7.58
C ALA A 100 -20.56 2.20 -8.69
N LEU A 101 -19.27 2.08 -8.34
CA LEU A 101 -18.24 1.46 -9.17
C LEU A 101 -18.07 0.00 -8.75
N PHE A 102 -17.58 -0.81 -9.65
CA PHE A 102 -17.06 -2.15 -9.37
C PHE A 102 -16.14 -2.59 -10.50
N SER A 103 -15.32 -3.59 -10.26
CA SER A 103 -14.48 -4.18 -11.31
C SER A 103 -15.12 -5.45 -11.83
N MET A 104 -15.08 -5.63 -13.15
CA MET A 104 -15.58 -6.81 -13.84
C MET A 104 -14.60 -7.23 -14.93
N VAL A 105 -14.32 -8.52 -14.99
CA VAL A 105 -13.67 -9.16 -16.13
C VAL A 105 -14.73 -9.88 -16.95
N THR A 106 -14.66 -9.74 -18.27
CA THR A 106 -15.56 -10.42 -19.21
C THR A 106 -14.77 -11.32 -20.14
N GLY A 107 -15.34 -12.48 -20.43
CA GLY A 107 -14.75 -13.48 -21.29
C GLY A 107 -14.15 -14.68 -20.56
N ALA A 108 -14.14 -15.80 -21.25
CA ALA A 108 -13.43 -17.02 -20.89
C ALA A 108 -13.00 -17.73 -22.17
N PRO A 109 -11.74 -18.25 -22.28
CA PRO A 109 -11.21 -18.83 -23.49
C PRO A 109 -11.92 -20.13 -23.87
N GLU A 110 -11.93 -20.47 -25.15
CA GLU A 110 -12.28 -21.81 -25.61
C GLU A 110 -11.19 -22.82 -25.21
N GLN A 111 -11.52 -24.10 -25.31
CA GLN A 111 -10.57 -25.16 -24.93
C GLN A 111 -9.26 -25.06 -25.72
N PHE A 112 -8.15 -25.09 -25.03
CA PHE A 112 -6.77 -24.97 -25.54
C PHE A 112 -6.40 -23.58 -26.08
N GLU A 113 -7.23 -22.58 -25.89
CA GLU A 113 -6.90 -21.20 -26.20
C GLU A 113 -6.42 -20.45 -24.95
N TRP A 114 -5.44 -19.57 -25.16
CA TRP A 114 -4.84 -18.76 -24.11
C TRP A 114 -5.07 -17.29 -24.49
N GLU A 115 -6.15 -16.74 -23.97
CA GLU A 115 -6.45 -15.33 -24.15
C GLU A 115 -6.15 -14.58 -22.86
N GLN A 116 -5.76 -13.30 -23.00
CA GLN A 116 -5.61 -12.41 -21.86
C GLN A 116 -6.90 -11.64 -21.66
N TYR A 117 -7.39 -11.68 -20.43
CA TYR A 117 -8.54 -10.91 -19.99
C TYR A 117 -8.10 -9.95 -18.92
N TYR A 118 -8.63 -8.72 -18.97
CA TYR A 118 -8.28 -7.66 -18.01
C TYR A 118 -9.50 -7.24 -17.23
N TRP A 119 -9.33 -7.04 -15.92
CA TRP A 119 -10.30 -6.36 -15.09
C TRP A 119 -10.50 -4.94 -15.57
N GLN A 120 -11.76 -4.54 -15.72
CA GLN A 120 -12.13 -3.18 -16.09
C GLN A 120 -13.13 -2.62 -15.09
N ILE A 121 -13.15 -1.30 -14.93
CA ILE A 121 -14.05 -0.60 -14.03
C ILE A 121 -15.37 -0.29 -14.74
N TYR A 122 -16.46 -0.56 -14.06
CA TYR A 122 -17.82 -0.24 -14.51
C TYR A 122 -18.53 0.61 -13.49
N GLU A 123 -19.44 1.47 -13.96
CA GLU A 123 -20.38 2.23 -13.14
C GLU A 123 -21.78 1.63 -13.28
N ILE A 124 -22.45 1.43 -12.15
CA ILE A 124 -23.82 0.92 -12.07
C ILE A 124 -24.75 1.98 -11.48
N THR A 125 -25.95 2.06 -12.04
CA THR A 125 -27.07 2.87 -11.56
C THR A 125 -28.37 2.07 -11.56
N GLY A 126 -29.45 2.58 -10.96
CA GLY A 126 -30.76 1.93 -10.99
C GLY A 126 -30.88 0.68 -10.13
N PHE A 127 -30.09 0.59 -9.06
CA PHE A 127 -30.13 -0.54 -8.12
C PHE A 127 -31.08 -0.32 -6.93
N GLY A 128 -31.85 0.78 -6.89
CA GLY A 128 -32.95 0.93 -5.94
C GLY A 128 -34.07 -0.11 -6.21
N GLN A 129 -34.90 -0.41 -5.17
CA GLN A 129 -36.00 -1.35 -5.35
C GLN A 129 -36.96 -0.88 -6.45
N GLY A 130 -37.18 -1.72 -7.47
CA GLY A 130 -38.06 -1.44 -8.60
C GLY A 130 -37.46 -0.53 -9.68
N GLU A 131 -36.22 -0.10 -9.55
CA GLU A 131 -35.49 0.63 -10.59
C GLU A 131 -34.94 -0.33 -11.65
N THR A 132 -34.66 0.21 -12.84
CA THR A 132 -34.03 -0.54 -13.93
C THR A 132 -32.51 -0.36 -13.84
N VAL A 133 -31.79 -1.47 -13.76
CA VAL A 133 -30.32 -1.47 -13.69
C VAL A 133 -29.71 -1.04 -15.00
N SER A 134 -28.65 -0.23 -14.91
CA SER A 134 -27.79 0.11 -16.04
C SER A 134 -26.33 0.00 -15.60
N ILE A 135 -25.53 -0.75 -16.35
CA ILE A 135 -24.09 -0.95 -16.13
C ILE A 135 -23.36 -0.45 -17.38
N THR A 136 -22.39 0.44 -17.18
CA THR A 136 -21.58 1.01 -18.26
C THR A 136 -20.10 1.00 -17.90
N PRO A 137 -19.19 0.70 -18.84
CA PRO A 137 -17.76 0.80 -18.58
C PRO A 137 -17.37 2.27 -18.30
N VAL A 138 -16.45 2.47 -17.38
CA VAL A 138 -15.87 3.79 -17.11
C VAL A 138 -15.04 4.21 -18.33
N ALA A 139 -15.28 5.43 -18.81
CA ALA A 139 -14.57 5.96 -19.96
C ALA A 139 -13.11 6.25 -19.66
N ASN A 140 -12.26 6.16 -20.69
CA ASN A 140 -10.84 6.54 -20.67
C ASN A 140 -9.94 5.72 -19.72
N GLN A 141 -10.43 4.65 -19.13
CA GLN A 141 -9.57 3.75 -18.36
C GLN A 141 -8.62 2.97 -19.27
N PRO A 142 -7.43 2.55 -18.79
CA PRO A 142 -6.51 1.73 -19.56
C PRO A 142 -7.10 0.34 -19.85
N SER A 143 -7.30 0.00 -21.14
CA SER A 143 -7.95 -1.25 -21.55
C SER A 143 -7.04 -2.49 -21.50
N ASP A 144 -5.71 -2.27 -21.57
CA ASP A 144 -4.72 -3.36 -21.73
C ASP A 144 -4.05 -3.72 -20.39
N TYR A 145 -4.65 -3.31 -19.29
CA TYR A 145 -4.19 -3.52 -17.93
C TYR A 145 -5.35 -3.85 -17.01
N ASN A 146 -5.04 -4.53 -15.90
CA ASN A 146 -6.03 -4.82 -14.87
C ASN A 146 -6.30 -3.55 -14.04
N ASN A 147 -7.56 -3.17 -13.92
CA ASN A 147 -8.03 -2.03 -13.15
C ASN A 147 -9.01 -2.56 -12.09
N VAL A 148 -8.59 -2.52 -10.82
CA VAL A 148 -9.34 -3.12 -9.71
C VAL A 148 -9.49 -2.14 -8.54
N ALA A 149 -10.32 -2.48 -7.58
CA ALA A 149 -10.54 -1.74 -6.35
C ALA A 149 -10.79 -0.22 -6.56
N PRO A 150 -11.78 0.17 -7.39
CA PRO A 150 -12.07 1.57 -7.68
C PRO A 150 -12.79 2.25 -6.52
N VAL A 151 -12.46 3.53 -6.26
CA VAL A 151 -13.21 4.40 -5.35
C VAL A 151 -13.43 5.78 -5.99
N TYR A 152 -14.51 6.45 -5.59
CA TYR A 152 -14.75 7.83 -6.00
C TYR A 152 -13.92 8.79 -5.14
N ALA A 153 -13.11 9.61 -5.77
CA ALA A 153 -12.48 10.74 -5.13
C ALA A 153 -13.47 11.89 -4.88
N SER A 154 -13.09 12.82 -4.02
CA SER A 154 -13.95 13.95 -3.61
C SER A 154 -14.20 14.95 -4.71
N ASP A 155 -13.30 15.05 -5.68
CA ASP A 155 -13.38 15.93 -6.86
C ASP A 155 -14.11 15.28 -8.06
N GLY A 156 -14.52 14.02 -7.93
CA GLY A 156 -15.22 13.25 -8.98
C GLY A 156 -14.29 12.41 -9.86
N ARG A 157 -12.99 12.41 -9.59
CA ARG A 157 -12.05 11.45 -10.19
C ARG A 157 -12.31 10.05 -9.64
N ILE A 158 -11.71 9.06 -10.25
CA ILE A 158 -11.73 7.67 -9.80
C ILE A 158 -10.30 7.28 -9.42
N ILE A 159 -10.11 6.85 -8.18
CA ILE A 159 -8.87 6.26 -7.71
C ILE A 159 -9.01 4.74 -7.76
N PHE A 160 -7.99 4.05 -8.27
CA PHE A 160 -8.04 2.61 -8.45
C PHE A 160 -6.63 2.00 -8.45
N VAL A 161 -6.57 0.70 -8.30
CA VAL A 161 -5.33 -0.09 -8.40
C VAL A 161 -5.16 -0.58 -9.82
N SER A 162 -3.96 -0.48 -10.37
CA SER A 162 -3.65 -1.03 -11.68
C SER A 162 -2.22 -1.56 -11.76
N ASP A 163 -2.03 -2.62 -12.56
CA ASP A 163 -0.73 -3.15 -12.96
C ASP A 163 -0.13 -2.41 -14.18
N ARG A 164 -0.76 -1.31 -14.57
CA ARG A 164 -0.25 -0.43 -15.62
C ARG A 164 1.08 0.17 -15.19
N PRO A 165 2.17 -0.02 -15.98
CA PRO A 165 3.43 0.65 -15.70
C PRO A 165 3.30 2.17 -15.91
N ARG A 166 4.15 2.93 -15.24
CA ARG A 166 4.21 4.37 -15.43
C ARG A 166 4.35 4.71 -16.91
N ASP A 167 3.60 5.72 -17.36
CA ASP A 167 3.49 6.14 -18.77
C ASP A 167 2.99 5.07 -19.74
N GLY A 168 2.55 3.89 -19.25
CA GLY A 168 2.12 2.76 -20.06
C GLY A 168 3.27 2.03 -20.78
N ARG A 169 4.52 2.32 -20.45
CA ARG A 169 5.70 1.69 -21.07
C ARG A 169 6.03 0.39 -20.36
N ARG A 170 5.73 -0.74 -20.98
CA ARG A 170 5.81 -2.08 -20.38
C ARG A 170 7.17 -2.43 -19.76
N HIS A 171 8.25 -1.87 -20.26
CA HIS A 171 9.58 -2.11 -19.74
C HIS A 171 9.90 -1.38 -18.43
N LEU A 172 9.05 -0.48 -17.97
CA LEU A 172 9.30 0.25 -16.71
C LEU A 172 8.93 -0.56 -15.46
N TYR A 173 8.01 -1.54 -15.59
CA TYR A 173 7.64 -2.41 -14.49
C TYR A 173 7.71 -3.89 -14.87
N PRO A 174 8.87 -4.39 -15.28
CA PRO A 174 8.99 -5.80 -15.62
C PRO A 174 9.18 -6.69 -14.38
N GLN A 175 9.31 -6.09 -13.20
CA GLN A 175 9.57 -6.84 -11.97
C GLN A 175 8.29 -7.52 -11.47
N HIS A 176 8.48 -8.65 -10.83
CA HIS A 176 7.46 -9.30 -10.01
C HIS A 176 8.12 -9.78 -8.72
N ASP A 177 7.32 -10.10 -7.74
CA ASP A 177 7.86 -10.69 -6.51
C ASP A 177 8.41 -12.10 -6.75
N GLU A 178 9.23 -12.59 -5.85
CA GLU A 178 9.94 -13.86 -5.99
C GLU A 178 9.04 -15.09 -6.10
N TYR A 179 7.81 -14.97 -5.62
CA TYR A 179 6.84 -16.07 -5.62
C TYR A 179 5.98 -16.13 -6.87
N GLU A 180 6.04 -15.12 -7.72
CA GLU A 180 5.12 -14.97 -8.83
C GLU A 180 5.76 -15.30 -10.17
N SER A 181 4.99 -15.93 -11.04
CA SER A 181 5.39 -16.20 -12.42
C SER A 181 4.97 -15.08 -13.38
N THR A 182 4.14 -14.16 -12.93
CA THR A 182 3.63 -13.02 -13.69
C THR A 182 3.89 -11.72 -12.90
N GLN A 183 3.86 -10.59 -13.59
CA GLN A 183 4.03 -9.29 -12.95
C GLN A 183 2.93 -9.06 -11.92
N THR A 184 3.32 -8.70 -10.70
CA THR A 184 2.40 -8.45 -9.58
C THR A 184 2.47 -7.02 -9.07
N ASN A 185 3.39 -6.21 -9.60
CA ASN A 185 3.51 -4.81 -9.22
C ASN A 185 2.26 -4.03 -9.58
N THR A 186 1.66 -3.40 -8.60
CA THR A 186 0.52 -2.52 -8.76
C THR A 186 0.81 -1.15 -8.17
N GLY A 187 0.17 -0.13 -8.72
CA GLY A 187 0.20 1.23 -8.18
C GLY A 187 -1.21 1.78 -8.01
N LEU A 188 -1.32 2.86 -7.27
CA LEU A 188 -2.55 3.64 -7.20
C LEU A 188 -2.57 4.66 -8.33
N TRP A 189 -3.68 4.71 -9.06
CA TRP A 189 -3.91 5.59 -10.19
C TRP A 189 -5.11 6.49 -9.94
N SER A 190 -5.08 7.69 -10.48
CA SER A 190 -6.19 8.63 -10.48
C SER A 190 -6.60 8.97 -11.91
N LEU A 191 -7.87 8.75 -12.24
CA LEU A 191 -8.47 8.99 -13.55
C LEU A 191 -9.58 10.03 -13.46
N ASP A 192 -9.53 11.06 -14.28
CA ASP A 192 -10.72 11.84 -14.61
C ASP A 192 -11.43 11.17 -15.79
N PRO A 193 -12.58 10.53 -15.58
CA PRO A 193 -13.28 9.82 -16.66
C PRO A 193 -13.84 10.74 -17.75
N GLN A 194 -13.92 12.05 -17.51
CA GLN A 194 -14.44 13.02 -18.48
C GLN A 194 -13.33 13.52 -19.42
N SER A 195 -12.21 13.94 -18.88
CA SER A 195 -11.08 14.46 -19.66
C SER A 195 -10.14 13.36 -20.15
N GLY A 196 -10.08 12.22 -19.47
CA GLY A 196 -9.10 11.18 -19.68
C GLY A 196 -7.75 11.47 -19.02
N ASP A 197 -7.67 12.51 -18.18
CA ASP A 197 -6.46 12.78 -17.41
C ASP A 197 -6.22 11.65 -16.41
N LEU A 198 -5.09 10.95 -16.60
CA LEU A 198 -4.69 9.77 -15.84
C LEU A 198 -3.26 9.92 -15.34
N PHE A 199 -3.06 9.77 -14.05
CA PHE A 199 -1.73 9.82 -13.47
C PHE A 199 -1.56 8.84 -12.30
N LEU A 200 -0.30 8.46 -12.06
CA LEU A 200 0.11 7.60 -10.97
C LEU A 200 0.11 8.41 -9.66
N LEU A 201 -0.68 7.98 -8.68
CA LEU A 201 -0.69 8.56 -7.34
C LEU A 201 0.46 8.05 -6.49
N GLN A 202 0.71 6.74 -6.55
CA GLN A 202 1.67 6.07 -5.69
C GLN A 202 2.24 4.85 -6.38
N HIS A 203 3.53 4.62 -6.21
CA HIS A 203 4.22 3.44 -6.67
C HIS A 203 5.01 2.81 -5.52
N SER A 204 4.66 1.56 -5.21
CA SER A 204 5.46 0.69 -4.37
C SER A 204 5.96 -0.48 -5.21
N PRO A 205 7.24 -0.86 -5.11
CA PRO A 205 7.79 -1.94 -5.93
C PRO A 205 7.12 -3.30 -5.77
N SER A 206 6.49 -3.56 -4.62
CA SER A 206 5.77 -4.82 -4.39
C SER A 206 4.26 -4.69 -4.57
N GLY A 207 3.69 -3.50 -4.47
CA GLY A 207 2.28 -3.26 -4.80
C GLY A 207 1.48 -2.54 -3.72
N SER A 208 0.31 -2.05 -4.14
CA SER A 208 -0.65 -1.33 -3.30
C SER A 208 -2.06 -1.84 -3.61
N PHE A 209 -2.91 -1.97 -2.59
CA PHE A 209 -4.18 -2.68 -2.66
C PHE A 209 -5.29 -1.95 -1.91
N ASP A 210 -6.53 -2.15 -2.35
CA ASP A 210 -7.78 -1.84 -1.66
C ASP A 210 -7.86 -0.41 -1.08
N PRO A 211 -7.72 0.65 -1.90
CA PRO A 211 -7.83 2.03 -1.41
C PRO A 211 -9.26 2.34 -0.96
N ILE A 212 -9.36 3.15 0.09
CA ILE A 212 -10.61 3.80 0.51
C ILE A 212 -10.36 5.31 0.67
N ILE A 213 -11.44 6.10 0.62
CA ILE A 213 -11.39 7.51 1.04
C ILE A 213 -12.03 7.60 2.42
N ASP A 214 -11.26 8.05 3.40
CA ASP A 214 -11.76 8.24 4.75
C ASP A 214 -12.59 9.54 4.91
N SER A 215 -13.18 9.72 6.08
CA SER A 215 -14.06 10.85 6.36
C SER A 215 -13.36 12.21 6.36
N VAL A 216 -12.03 12.24 6.48
CA VAL A 216 -11.21 13.46 6.43
C VAL A 216 -10.53 13.69 5.09
N GLY A 217 -10.75 12.78 4.10
CA GLY A 217 -10.32 12.95 2.71
C GLY A 217 -8.97 12.33 2.38
N ARG A 218 -8.40 11.49 3.25
CA ARG A 218 -7.19 10.73 2.94
C ARG A 218 -7.54 9.50 2.09
N VAL A 219 -6.63 9.10 1.24
CA VAL A 219 -6.61 7.76 0.64
C VAL A 219 -5.88 6.85 1.61
N ILE A 220 -6.61 5.88 2.19
CA ILE A 220 -6.04 4.83 3.04
C ILE A 220 -6.00 3.56 2.21
N PHE A 221 -4.89 2.85 2.22
CA PHE A 221 -4.70 1.64 1.40
C PHE A 221 -3.76 0.65 2.09
N THR A 222 -3.84 -0.60 1.72
CA THR A 222 -2.85 -1.61 2.11
C THR A 222 -1.67 -1.54 1.15
N ARG A 223 -0.45 -1.43 1.68
CA ARG A 223 0.77 -1.53 0.89
C ARG A 223 1.56 -2.76 1.28
N TRP A 224 2.05 -3.48 0.28
CA TRP A 224 3.01 -4.55 0.48
C TRP A 224 4.42 -3.98 0.50
N ASP A 225 5.04 -4.06 1.66
CA ASP A 225 6.45 -3.72 1.84
C ASP A 225 7.25 -5.00 1.95
N HIS A 226 8.07 -5.24 0.95
CA HIS A 226 8.85 -6.45 0.83
C HIS A 226 10.33 -6.10 0.60
N LEU A 227 11.12 -6.29 1.65
CA LEU A 227 12.56 -6.10 1.65
C LEU A 227 13.22 -7.44 2.02
N GLN A 228 13.23 -8.35 1.08
CA GLN A 228 13.82 -9.67 1.24
C GLN A 228 14.48 -10.08 -0.07
N ARG A 229 15.69 -10.63 0.01
CA ARG A 229 16.36 -11.17 -1.15
C ARG A 229 15.56 -12.34 -1.72
N ASP A 230 15.42 -12.32 -3.03
CA ASP A 230 14.91 -13.45 -3.78
C ASP A 230 15.69 -14.73 -3.47
N GLN A 231 14.99 -15.83 -3.20
CA GLN A 231 15.56 -17.13 -2.89
C GLN A 231 16.57 -17.61 -3.94
N GLN A 232 16.32 -17.31 -5.21
CA GLN A 232 17.22 -17.71 -6.29
C GLN A 232 18.56 -16.97 -6.25
N ALA A 233 18.62 -15.82 -5.60
CA ALA A 233 19.87 -15.13 -5.38
C ALA A 233 20.72 -15.78 -4.28
N TYR A 234 20.18 -16.68 -3.45
CA TYR A 234 20.95 -17.46 -2.49
C TYR A 234 21.88 -18.49 -3.15
N ASP A 235 21.53 -18.97 -4.33
CA ASP A 235 22.29 -19.99 -5.05
C ASP A 235 23.53 -19.44 -5.77
N GLY A 236 23.93 -18.21 -5.49
CA GLY A 236 25.08 -17.56 -6.10
C GLY A 236 24.90 -17.21 -7.57
N ASN A 237 23.68 -17.28 -8.06
CA ASN A 237 23.34 -16.83 -9.39
C ASN A 237 23.04 -15.32 -9.36
N PRO A 238 23.69 -14.54 -10.22
CA PRO A 238 23.39 -13.13 -10.37
C PRO A 238 22.09 -13.00 -11.19
N TYR A 239 20.97 -13.28 -10.58
CA TYR A 239 19.72 -13.13 -11.27
C TYR A 239 19.15 -11.76 -11.07
N GLY A 240 18.66 -11.32 -12.09
CA GLY A 240 17.76 -10.54 -11.81
C GLY A 240 17.52 -9.25 -12.48
N THR A 241 17.39 -8.25 -11.74
CA THR A 241 17.26 -6.89 -12.21
C THR A 241 18.59 -6.39 -12.73
N PHE A 242 18.51 -5.74 -13.89
CA PHE A 242 19.64 -5.02 -14.46
C PHE A 242 19.39 -3.54 -14.30
N ASP A 243 20.43 -2.81 -13.96
CA ASP A 243 20.38 -1.36 -13.97
C ASP A 243 20.62 -0.81 -15.36
N TYR A 244 19.87 0.21 -15.74
CA TYR A 244 19.91 0.83 -17.04
C TYR A 244 20.31 2.30 -16.94
N ALA A 245 21.02 2.79 -17.95
CA ALA A 245 21.52 4.16 -17.99
C ALA A 245 20.42 5.24 -18.06
N SER A 246 19.20 4.87 -18.41
CA SER A 246 18.02 5.73 -18.43
C SER A 246 16.74 4.91 -18.52
N GLU A 247 15.60 5.56 -18.42
CA GLU A 247 14.28 4.95 -18.59
C GLU A 247 13.88 4.70 -20.03
N GLU A 248 14.70 5.08 -21.00
CA GLU A 248 14.42 4.85 -22.40
C GLU A 248 14.45 3.35 -22.71
N ALA A 249 13.58 2.96 -23.63
CA ALA A 249 13.39 1.56 -24.00
C ALA A 249 14.69 0.90 -24.52
N ASP A 250 15.50 1.64 -25.22
CA ASP A 250 16.77 1.23 -25.81
C ASP A 250 18.00 1.61 -24.97
N ALA A 251 17.80 2.00 -23.71
CA ALA A 251 18.88 2.36 -22.82
C ALA A 251 19.90 1.21 -22.65
N ALA A 252 21.16 1.56 -22.57
CA ALA A 252 22.21 0.59 -22.32
C ALA A 252 22.14 0.09 -20.87
N VAL A 253 22.47 -1.20 -20.68
CA VAL A 253 22.70 -1.74 -19.35
C VAL A 253 23.94 -1.08 -18.76
N SER A 254 23.79 -0.47 -17.57
CA SER A 254 24.87 0.17 -16.86
C SER A 254 25.53 -0.75 -15.85
N GLU A 255 24.75 -1.63 -15.22
CA GLU A 255 25.22 -2.58 -14.23
C GLU A 255 24.43 -3.89 -14.35
N THR A 256 25.02 -5.02 -14.05
CA THR A 256 24.38 -6.31 -14.30
C THR A 256 24.02 -7.11 -13.05
N THR A 257 24.61 -6.84 -11.92
CA THR A 257 24.41 -7.67 -10.71
C THR A 257 24.65 -6.90 -9.43
N TYR A 258 24.79 -5.62 -9.55
CA TYR A 258 25.06 -4.77 -8.40
C TYR A 258 23.79 -4.61 -7.56
N GLU A 259 23.90 -4.95 -6.31
CA GLU A 259 22.81 -4.83 -5.35
C GLU A 259 23.09 -3.67 -4.42
N VAL A 260 22.15 -2.75 -4.35
CA VAL A 260 22.22 -1.56 -3.52
C VAL A 260 21.09 -1.59 -2.50
N PHE A 261 21.20 -0.74 -1.49
CA PHE A 261 20.12 -0.44 -0.56
C PHE A 261 18.79 -0.20 -1.31
N PRO A 262 17.61 -0.55 -0.78
CA PRO A 262 17.41 -0.98 0.61
C PRO A 262 17.30 -2.49 0.82
N GLU A 263 17.58 -3.31 -0.18
CA GLU A 263 17.29 -4.73 -0.04
C GLU A 263 18.17 -5.43 1.01
N PRO A 264 17.58 -5.98 2.06
CA PRO A 264 18.31 -6.68 3.10
C PRO A 264 18.64 -8.13 2.72
N ARG A 265 19.63 -8.70 3.40
CA ARG A 265 20.11 -10.04 3.16
C ARG A 265 20.03 -10.88 4.43
N PRO A 266 19.14 -11.86 4.53
CA PRO A 266 19.15 -12.75 5.69
C PRO A 266 20.26 -13.79 5.66
N SER A 267 21.07 -13.84 4.62
CA SER A 267 22.07 -14.89 4.42
C SER A 267 23.36 -14.64 5.18
N GLU A 268 23.78 -15.61 5.98
CA GLU A 268 25.12 -15.66 6.58
C GLU A 268 26.24 -15.94 5.56
N THR A 269 25.89 -16.24 4.32
CA THR A 269 26.82 -16.74 3.28
C THR A 269 26.60 -15.99 1.98
N GLY A 270 26.62 -14.83 1.79
CA GLY A 270 26.47 -14.10 0.53
C GLY A 270 27.49 -13.00 0.36
N ALA A 271 27.40 -12.26 -0.70
CA ALA A 271 28.24 -11.10 -0.96
C ALA A 271 28.15 -10.03 0.14
N LEU A 272 27.06 -10.03 0.89
CA LEU A 272 26.82 -9.09 1.99
C LEU A 272 27.05 -9.69 3.37
N ALA A 273 27.53 -10.95 3.48
CA ALA A 273 27.85 -11.56 4.75
C ALA A 273 28.87 -10.72 5.53
N GLY A 274 28.54 -10.37 6.76
CA GLY A 274 29.38 -9.53 7.60
C GLY A 274 29.34 -8.05 7.29
N THR A 275 28.55 -7.63 6.31
CA THR A 275 28.28 -6.20 6.07
C THR A 275 27.10 -5.72 6.91
N ASN A 276 26.92 -4.42 6.94
CA ASN A 276 25.77 -3.78 7.62
C ASN A 276 24.44 -3.94 6.89
N LEU A 277 24.38 -4.63 5.77
CA LEU A 277 23.15 -4.97 5.04
C LEU A 277 22.65 -6.39 5.36
N GLU A 278 23.43 -7.19 6.05
CA GLU A 278 23.05 -8.56 6.39
C GLU A 278 21.93 -8.58 7.46
N GLY A 279 20.98 -9.46 7.27
CA GLY A 279 19.95 -9.77 8.27
C GLY A 279 18.71 -8.90 8.24
N HIS A 280 18.58 -8.02 7.27
CA HIS A 280 17.37 -7.21 7.11
C HIS A 280 16.33 -7.94 6.26
N THR A 281 15.18 -8.24 6.83
CA THR A 281 14.03 -8.79 6.11
C THR A 281 12.76 -8.09 6.55
N ILE A 282 11.98 -7.60 5.61
CA ILE A 282 10.66 -7.05 5.84
C ILE A 282 9.74 -7.69 4.81
N ASN A 283 8.61 -8.22 5.25
CA ASN A 283 7.57 -8.75 4.39
C ASN A 283 6.24 -8.62 5.12
N HIS A 284 5.49 -7.55 4.83
CA HIS A 284 4.23 -7.27 5.48
C HIS A 284 3.31 -6.41 4.61
N PHE A 285 2.02 -6.47 4.93
CA PHE A 285 0.97 -5.70 4.30
C PHE A 285 0.34 -4.78 5.35
N PHE A 286 0.63 -3.48 5.27
CA PHE A 286 0.17 -2.53 6.28
C PHE A 286 -0.56 -1.34 5.69
N PRO A 287 -1.36 -0.63 6.53
CA PRO A 287 -2.05 0.57 6.11
C PRO A 287 -1.08 1.74 5.92
N TRP A 288 -1.22 2.38 4.77
CA TRP A 288 -0.57 3.62 4.38
C TRP A 288 -1.61 4.68 4.07
N GLN A 289 -1.20 5.92 4.03
CA GLN A 289 -2.05 7.06 3.71
C GLN A 289 -1.37 8.02 2.74
N LEU A 290 -2.18 8.73 1.97
CA LEU A 290 -1.77 9.86 1.14
C LEU A 290 -2.95 10.79 0.86
N ASN A 291 -2.70 11.99 0.36
CA ASN A 291 -3.73 12.89 -0.15
C ASN A 291 -4.28 12.39 -1.49
N GLN A 292 -5.52 12.78 -1.84
CA GLN A 292 -6.15 12.35 -3.09
C GLN A 292 -5.41 12.81 -4.37
N ASN A 293 -4.53 13.79 -4.25
CA ASN A 293 -3.62 14.22 -5.32
C ASN A 293 -2.28 13.46 -5.34
N GLY A 294 -2.07 12.49 -4.44
CA GLY A 294 -0.88 11.66 -4.34
C GLY A 294 0.26 12.22 -3.49
N THR A 295 0.09 13.40 -2.90
CA THR A 295 1.09 13.99 -2.00
C THR A 295 1.01 13.41 -0.59
N ALA A 296 2.01 13.68 0.24
CA ALA A 296 2.08 13.30 1.66
C ALA A 296 1.91 11.80 1.91
N GLU A 297 2.51 10.97 1.08
CA GLU A 297 2.53 9.53 1.34
C GLU A 297 3.29 9.22 2.64
N GLU A 298 2.64 8.52 3.56
CA GLU A 298 3.24 8.07 4.81
C GLU A 298 2.55 6.84 5.38
N VAL A 299 3.20 6.16 6.32
CA VAL A 299 2.62 5.02 7.03
C VAL A 299 1.53 5.48 8.00
N LEU A 300 0.46 4.69 8.13
CA LEU A 300 -0.60 4.98 9.09
C LEU A 300 -0.25 4.52 10.51
N ASN A 301 0.57 3.49 10.65
CA ASN A 301 0.99 2.95 11.94
C ASN A 301 2.43 2.39 11.89
N HIS A 302 3.07 2.27 13.05
CA HIS A 302 4.37 1.63 13.23
C HIS A 302 4.25 0.25 13.89
N LEU A 303 3.05 -0.30 13.99
CA LEU A 303 2.81 -1.64 14.55
C LEU A 303 2.83 -2.68 13.45
N GLY A 304 3.49 -3.80 13.72
CA GLY A 304 3.36 -4.89 12.83
C GLY A 304 4.53 -5.85 12.76
N ARG A 305 4.50 -6.68 11.73
CA ARG A 305 5.41 -7.80 11.56
C ARG A 305 6.88 -7.38 11.44
N HIS A 306 7.16 -6.26 10.81
CA HIS A 306 8.53 -5.74 10.69
C HIS A 306 9.16 -5.42 12.04
N GLU A 307 8.36 -5.05 13.04
CA GLU A 307 8.83 -4.80 14.39
C GLU A 307 9.13 -6.09 15.17
N LEU A 308 8.72 -7.23 14.64
CA LEU A 308 8.97 -8.56 15.18
C LEU A 308 10.21 -9.22 14.57
N HIS A 309 10.83 -8.60 13.57
CA HIS A 309 12.02 -9.12 12.91
C HIS A 309 13.28 -8.41 13.37
N THR A 310 14.31 -9.17 13.60
CA THR A 310 15.65 -8.66 13.81
C THR A 310 16.13 -8.02 12.52
N TYR A 311 16.24 -6.71 12.49
CA TYR A 311 16.78 -6.03 11.32
C TYR A 311 17.87 -5.03 11.65
N PHE A 312 18.49 -5.17 12.81
CA PHE A 312 19.68 -4.42 13.12
C PHE A 312 20.79 -4.76 12.18
N ASN A 313 21.39 -3.74 11.73
CA ASN A 313 22.67 -3.77 11.11
C ASN A 313 23.71 -4.35 12.10
N ARG A 314 24.44 -5.37 11.71
CA ARG A 314 25.43 -6.00 12.57
C ARG A 314 26.51 -5.05 13.06
N SER A 315 26.85 -4.03 12.29
CA SER A 315 27.84 -3.02 12.71
C SER A 315 27.39 -2.18 13.89
N LEU A 316 26.11 -2.21 14.24
CA LEU A 316 25.53 -1.44 15.34
C LEU A 316 25.03 -2.31 16.50
N ASN A 317 25.16 -3.61 16.43
CA ASN A 317 24.67 -4.55 17.44
C ASN A 317 25.30 -4.37 18.83
N ASP A 318 26.44 -3.69 18.93
CA ASP A 318 27.10 -3.38 20.19
C ASP A 318 26.53 -2.16 20.92
N ASP A 319 25.60 -1.43 20.31
CA ASP A 319 25.01 -0.24 20.90
C ASP A 319 23.83 -0.62 21.82
N ASN A 320 24.02 -0.43 23.12
CA ASN A 320 22.99 -0.70 24.14
C ASN A 320 21.77 0.21 24.07
N ASN A 321 21.81 1.26 23.27
CA ASN A 321 20.63 2.13 23.06
C ASN A 321 19.66 1.57 22.02
N LEU A 322 20.10 0.57 21.21
CA LEU A 322 19.27 -0.06 20.20
C LEU A 322 18.40 -1.15 20.83
N THR A 323 17.17 -1.26 20.36
CA THR A 323 16.22 -2.31 20.73
C THR A 323 15.60 -2.89 19.46
N GLU A 324 15.41 -4.22 19.45
CA GLU A 324 15.04 -4.90 18.23
C GLU A 324 13.60 -4.59 17.78
N PHE A 325 12.64 -4.69 18.66
CA PHE A 325 11.26 -4.41 18.26
C PHE A 325 10.33 -4.17 19.45
N ILE A 326 9.13 -3.79 19.12
CA ILE A 326 8.12 -3.27 20.03
C ILE A 326 7.76 -4.19 21.21
N ALA A 327 7.73 -5.52 20.98
CA ALA A 327 7.36 -6.47 22.04
C ALA A 327 8.38 -6.52 23.19
N SER A 328 9.64 -6.14 22.94
CA SER A 328 10.68 -6.05 23.96
C SER A 328 10.89 -4.64 24.53
N VAL A 329 10.23 -3.64 23.98
CA VAL A 329 10.35 -2.26 24.41
C VAL A 329 9.38 -2.00 25.56
N SER A 330 9.92 -1.72 26.76
CA SER A 330 9.12 -1.39 27.94
C SER A 330 8.43 -0.03 27.77
N GLY A 331 7.15 0.02 28.08
CA GLY A 331 6.36 1.25 28.08
C GLY A 331 5.59 1.54 26.79
N ARG A 332 5.63 0.67 25.80
CA ARG A 332 4.76 0.75 24.62
C ARG A 332 3.29 0.61 25.02
N THR A 333 2.42 1.36 24.35
CA THR A 333 1.00 1.45 24.68
C THR A 333 0.19 0.25 24.20
N ASN A 334 0.68 -0.45 23.17
CA ASN A 334 -0.07 -1.53 22.55
C ASN A 334 0.47 -2.92 22.91
N PRO A 335 -0.32 -3.73 23.64
CA PRO A 335 0.03 -5.11 23.93
C PRO A 335 -0.29 -6.09 22.80
N ASN A 336 -1.03 -5.64 21.78
CA ASN A 336 -1.54 -6.46 20.70
C ASN A 336 -0.69 -6.24 19.45
N SER A 337 -0.08 -7.30 18.93
CA SER A 337 0.66 -7.28 17.66
C SER A 337 -0.24 -7.69 16.50
N ILE A 338 0.11 -7.30 15.30
CA ILE A 338 -0.51 -7.74 14.05
C ILE A 338 0.56 -8.30 13.10
N LEU A 339 0.13 -9.22 12.24
CA LEU A 339 0.97 -9.73 11.15
C LEU A 339 0.84 -8.87 9.91
N ASN A 340 -0.40 -8.59 9.52
CA ASN A 340 -0.76 -7.83 8.33
C ASN A 340 -2.09 -7.09 8.58
N MET A 341 -2.49 -6.19 7.69
CA MET A 341 -3.81 -5.58 7.73
C MET A 341 -4.38 -5.42 6.32
N PHE A 342 -5.43 -6.16 6.03
CA PHE A 342 -6.13 -6.22 4.74
C PHE A 342 -7.55 -5.68 4.83
N GLN A 343 -8.16 -5.36 3.67
CA GLN A 343 -9.58 -5.04 3.53
C GLN A 343 -10.03 -3.93 4.49
N ILE A 344 -9.29 -2.84 4.50
CA ILE A 344 -9.45 -1.74 5.45
C ILE A 344 -10.75 -0.99 5.18
N GLN A 345 -11.49 -0.67 6.25
CA GLN A 345 -12.68 0.18 6.22
C GLN A 345 -12.63 1.17 7.38
N GLU A 346 -13.10 2.39 7.17
CA GLU A 346 -13.27 3.34 8.27
C GLU A 346 -14.58 3.04 9.01
N HIS A 347 -14.56 3.08 10.34
CA HIS A 347 -15.76 2.92 11.15
C HIS A 347 -16.69 4.15 11.03
N PRO A 348 -17.94 4.02 10.53
CA PRO A 348 -18.77 5.17 10.13
C PRO A 348 -19.16 6.12 11.27
N ALA A 349 -19.08 5.67 12.51
CA ALA A 349 -19.37 6.49 13.69
C ALA A 349 -18.11 6.92 14.45
N GLN A 350 -16.92 6.56 14.00
CA GLN A 350 -15.65 6.85 14.65
C GLN A 350 -14.62 7.24 13.59
N PRO A 351 -14.62 8.51 13.13
CA PRO A 351 -13.64 8.99 12.17
C PRO A 351 -12.21 8.73 12.61
N GLY A 352 -11.38 8.23 11.70
CA GLY A 352 -10.00 7.86 11.98
C GLY A 352 -9.82 6.53 12.73
N TYR A 353 -10.90 5.77 12.99
CA TYR A 353 -10.81 4.41 13.49
C TYR A 353 -11.06 3.42 12.34
N PHE A 354 -10.05 2.63 12.03
CA PHE A 354 -10.06 1.70 10.90
C PHE A 354 -10.28 0.27 11.38
N ILE A 355 -10.99 -0.50 10.57
CA ILE A 355 -11.25 -1.91 10.78
C ILE A 355 -10.67 -2.65 9.59
N GLY A 356 -10.00 -3.75 9.85
CA GLY A 356 -9.41 -4.59 8.82
C GLY A 356 -9.22 -6.01 9.30
N VAL A 357 -8.54 -6.81 8.51
CA VAL A 357 -8.25 -8.22 8.79
C VAL A 357 -6.76 -8.41 9.00
N ASP A 358 -6.40 -8.88 10.18
CA ASP A 358 -5.09 -9.48 10.42
C ASP A 358 -5.14 -10.94 9.98
N ALA A 359 -4.36 -11.28 8.97
CA ALA A 359 -4.35 -12.60 8.36
C ALA A 359 -2.93 -13.08 8.09
N PRO A 360 -2.71 -14.40 8.07
CA PRO A 360 -1.49 -14.97 7.53
C PRO A 360 -1.27 -14.57 6.07
N GLU A 361 -0.03 -14.55 5.68
CA GLU A 361 0.38 -14.21 4.30
C GLU A 361 -0.11 -15.23 3.27
N PHE A 362 -0.22 -16.51 3.66
CA PHE A 362 -0.61 -17.62 2.81
C PHE A 362 -1.70 -18.49 3.43
N ASN A 363 -2.32 -19.31 2.60
CA ASN A 363 -3.22 -20.42 2.94
C ASN A 363 -4.55 -20.03 3.55
N THR A 364 -4.97 -18.77 3.49
CA THR A 364 -6.24 -18.37 4.11
C THR A 364 -7.10 -17.44 3.24
N HIS A 365 -6.73 -17.19 1.99
CA HIS A 365 -7.40 -16.19 1.15
C HIS A 365 -7.50 -14.82 1.85
N ALA A 366 -6.42 -14.36 2.48
CA ALA A 366 -6.36 -13.14 3.26
C ALA A 366 -7.48 -13.05 4.32
N SER A 367 -7.88 -14.18 4.91
CA SER A 367 -8.83 -14.24 6.01
C SER A 367 -8.14 -14.60 7.33
N GLY A 368 -8.66 -14.08 8.41
CA GLY A 368 -8.09 -14.25 9.73
C GLY A 368 -8.94 -13.59 10.81
N MET A 369 -8.32 -12.75 11.62
CA MET A 369 -8.94 -12.02 12.72
C MET A 369 -9.33 -10.61 12.30
N ILE A 370 -10.55 -10.18 12.64
CA ILE A 370 -10.93 -8.77 12.50
C ILE A 370 -10.28 -7.95 13.62
N ILE A 371 -9.62 -6.88 13.24
CA ILE A 371 -8.97 -5.94 14.15
C ILE A 371 -9.49 -4.52 13.93
N GLY A 372 -9.29 -3.68 14.94
CA GLY A 372 -9.47 -2.23 14.86
C GLY A 372 -8.18 -1.51 15.16
N LEU A 373 -7.92 -0.42 14.46
CA LEU A 373 -6.73 0.43 14.59
C LEU A 373 -7.14 1.90 14.60
N ASN A 374 -6.67 2.67 15.58
CA ASN A 374 -6.81 4.13 15.51
C ASN A 374 -5.69 4.73 14.64
N GLY A 375 -6.07 5.69 13.81
CA GLY A 375 -5.19 6.40 12.89
C GLY A 375 -5.80 7.77 12.54
N GLU A 376 -6.20 8.53 13.58
CA GLU A 376 -6.73 9.87 13.40
C GLU A 376 -5.71 10.78 12.72
N LEU A 377 -6.18 11.78 12.00
CA LEU A 377 -5.31 12.74 11.32
C LEU A 377 -4.37 13.43 12.32
N GLY A 378 -3.07 13.36 12.06
CA GLY A 378 -2.02 13.93 12.92
C GLY A 378 -1.75 13.11 14.20
N ALA A 379 -2.28 11.90 14.32
CA ALA A 379 -1.89 10.98 15.39
C ALA A 379 -0.46 10.49 15.18
N ASN A 380 0.23 10.24 16.29
CA ASN A 380 1.53 9.59 16.25
C ASN A 380 1.36 8.11 15.83
N PRO A 381 1.97 7.66 14.73
CA PRO A 381 1.93 6.25 14.30
C PRO A 381 2.42 5.25 15.37
N ASP A 382 3.33 5.66 16.25
CA ASP A 382 3.80 4.85 17.37
C ASP A 382 2.76 4.66 18.48
N ASP A 383 1.79 5.56 18.59
CA ASP A 383 0.71 5.50 19.58
C ASP A 383 -0.53 4.76 19.06
N ALA A 384 -0.46 4.18 17.87
CA ALA A 384 -1.54 3.40 17.32
C ALA A 384 -1.89 2.22 18.23
N VAL A 385 -3.19 2.04 18.52
CA VAL A 385 -3.70 0.99 19.39
C VAL A 385 -4.49 -0.02 18.59
N VAL A 386 -4.05 -1.28 18.64
CA VAL A 386 -4.75 -2.41 18.04
C VAL A 386 -5.78 -2.97 19.01
N THR A 387 -7.00 -3.12 18.54
CA THR A 387 -8.09 -3.80 19.27
C THR A 387 -8.47 -5.08 18.51
N TYR A 388 -8.48 -6.21 19.18
CA TYR A 388 -8.99 -7.46 18.63
C TYR A 388 -10.53 -7.46 18.68
N ILE A 389 -11.14 -7.43 17.50
CA ILE A 389 -12.61 -7.39 17.35
C ILE A 389 -13.20 -8.81 17.40
N THR A 390 -12.55 -9.77 16.74
CA THR A 390 -12.86 -11.20 16.84
C THR A 390 -11.82 -11.92 17.69
N ASP A 391 -12.09 -13.17 18.05
CA ASP A 391 -11.17 -13.96 18.87
C ASP A 391 -9.84 -14.18 18.13
N PRO A 392 -8.69 -13.97 18.77
CA PRO A 392 -7.36 -14.18 18.15
C PRO A 392 -7.14 -15.59 17.58
N LEU A 393 -7.88 -16.59 18.04
CA LEU A 393 -7.86 -17.91 17.43
C LEU A 393 -8.23 -17.89 15.94
N SER A 394 -8.98 -16.88 15.48
CA SER A 394 -9.32 -16.72 14.05
C SER A 394 -8.09 -16.52 13.15
N ASN A 395 -6.95 -16.18 13.71
CA ASN A 395 -5.68 -16.02 12.97
C ASN A 395 -4.80 -17.28 13.02
N THR A 396 -5.32 -18.38 13.59
CA THR A 396 -4.60 -19.63 13.72
C THR A 396 -5.05 -20.60 12.65
N VAL A 397 -4.13 -21.06 11.81
CA VAL A 397 -4.38 -22.12 10.83
C VAL A 397 -4.10 -23.48 11.47
N VAL A 398 -5.10 -24.35 11.48
CA VAL A 398 -5.01 -25.70 12.04
C VAL A 398 -4.41 -26.64 10.99
N GLY A 399 -3.42 -27.46 11.39
CA GLY A 399 -2.81 -28.43 10.48
C GLY A 399 -3.78 -29.56 10.07
N ASP A 400 -3.55 -30.13 8.90
CA ASP A 400 -4.34 -31.28 8.42
C ASP A 400 -4.22 -32.45 9.38
N GLY A 401 -5.37 -32.92 9.87
CA GLY A 401 -5.47 -34.02 10.84
C GLY A 401 -5.37 -33.60 12.31
N ASP A 402 -5.11 -32.34 12.60
CA ASP A 402 -5.10 -31.80 13.95
C ASP A 402 -6.53 -31.46 14.42
N THR A 403 -6.71 -31.43 15.72
CA THR A 403 -7.98 -31.01 16.32
C THR A 403 -7.96 -29.50 16.57
N PRO A 404 -8.91 -28.73 16.05
CA PRO A 404 -8.99 -27.30 16.32
C PRO A 404 -9.04 -27.00 17.83
N PRO A 405 -8.41 -25.92 18.27
CA PRO A 405 -8.57 -25.42 19.64
C PRO A 405 -10.05 -25.23 19.98
N PRO A 406 -10.48 -25.59 21.21
CA PRO A 406 -11.87 -25.37 21.61
C PRO A 406 -12.28 -23.91 21.49
N GLY A 407 -13.40 -23.65 20.79
CA GLY A 407 -13.90 -22.29 20.59
C GLY A 407 -13.31 -21.56 19.38
N HIS A 408 -12.53 -22.23 18.54
CA HIS A 408 -12.04 -21.62 17.29
C HIS A 408 -13.22 -21.19 16.40
N PRO A 409 -13.37 -19.92 16.08
CA PRO A 409 -14.57 -19.41 15.40
C PRO A 409 -14.54 -19.58 13.88
N GLY A 410 -13.47 -20.12 13.29
CA GLY A 410 -13.19 -20.02 11.85
C GLY A 410 -12.44 -18.73 11.50
N HIS A 411 -12.46 -18.36 10.21
CA HIS A 411 -11.75 -17.20 9.70
C HIS A 411 -12.71 -16.15 9.14
N PHE A 412 -12.32 -14.88 9.25
CA PHE A 412 -13.11 -13.73 8.79
C PHE A 412 -12.36 -12.95 7.72
N ARG A 413 -13.12 -12.33 6.79
CA ARG A 413 -12.60 -11.37 5.83
C ARG A 413 -13.67 -10.32 5.48
N ASP A 414 -13.28 -9.26 4.77
CA ASP A 414 -14.17 -8.20 4.26
C ASP A 414 -15.11 -7.63 5.36
N PRO A 415 -14.59 -7.14 6.49
CA PRO A 415 -15.41 -6.59 7.55
C PRO A 415 -16.10 -5.32 7.12
N LEU A 416 -17.36 -5.14 7.48
CA LEU A 416 -18.15 -3.94 7.24
C LEU A 416 -18.91 -3.55 8.50
N VAL A 417 -18.81 -2.29 8.90
CA VAL A 417 -19.71 -1.68 9.89
C VAL A 417 -20.68 -0.77 9.18
N LEU A 418 -21.97 -1.04 9.29
CA LEU A 418 -23.00 -0.19 8.73
C LEU A 418 -23.20 1.06 9.58
N SER A 419 -23.62 2.16 8.95
CA SER A 419 -23.97 3.41 9.63
C SER A 419 -25.09 3.24 10.68
N THR A 420 -25.87 2.16 10.56
CA THR A 420 -26.88 1.73 11.53
C THR A 420 -26.31 1.00 12.76
N GLY A 421 -25.00 0.76 12.79
CA GLY A 421 -24.30 0.08 13.88
C GLY A 421 -24.30 -1.47 13.78
N HIS A 422 -24.83 -2.04 12.70
CA HIS A 422 -24.72 -3.47 12.45
C HIS A 422 -23.33 -3.82 11.93
N TRP A 423 -22.83 -4.98 12.32
CA TRP A 423 -21.56 -5.51 11.87
C TRP A 423 -21.77 -6.70 10.95
N LEU A 424 -21.02 -6.75 9.87
CA LEU A 424 -21.06 -7.78 8.85
C LEU A 424 -19.64 -8.19 8.49
N ALA A 425 -19.43 -9.47 8.15
CA ALA A 425 -18.18 -9.91 7.53
C ALA A 425 -18.42 -11.18 6.71
N ALA A 426 -17.57 -11.45 5.75
CA ALA A 426 -17.44 -12.77 5.16
C ALA A 426 -16.78 -13.71 6.17
N HIS A 427 -17.30 -14.93 6.31
CA HIS A 427 -16.84 -15.88 7.29
C HIS A 427 -16.89 -17.30 6.74
N THR A 428 -15.86 -18.09 7.05
CA THR A 428 -15.84 -19.52 6.89
C THR A 428 -15.67 -20.21 8.25
N ALA A 429 -16.37 -21.31 8.48
CA ALA A 429 -16.20 -22.12 9.68
C ALA A 429 -14.99 -23.09 9.59
N GLU A 430 -14.38 -23.22 8.41
CA GLU A 430 -13.15 -23.98 8.24
C GLU A 430 -12.01 -23.36 9.06
N THR A 431 -11.17 -24.20 9.64
CA THR A 431 -10.06 -23.79 10.51
C THR A 431 -8.70 -24.18 9.96
N ARG A 432 -8.67 -25.06 8.96
CA ARG A 432 -7.46 -25.47 8.25
C ARG A 432 -7.11 -24.48 7.15
N GLY A 433 -5.92 -24.62 6.59
CA GLY A 433 -5.53 -23.86 5.42
C GLY A 433 -6.38 -24.15 4.18
N ALA A 434 -6.45 -23.16 3.28
CA ALA A 434 -7.12 -23.32 2.00
C ALA A 434 -6.50 -24.47 1.21
N ASN A 435 -7.34 -25.26 0.56
CA ASN A 435 -6.93 -26.36 -0.30
C ASN A 435 -8.12 -26.83 -1.14
N ASN A 436 -7.84 -27.68 -2.13
CA ASN A 436 -8.81 -28.37 -2.95
C ASN A 436 -8.88 -29.85 -2.53
N ASP A 437 -9.95 -30.23 -1.86
CA ASP A 437 -10.19 -31.64 -1.51
C ASP A 437 -10.78 -32.45 -2.69
N GLY A 438 -11.09 -31.77 -3.83
CA GLY A 438 -11.52 -32.35 -5.09
C GLY A 438 -10.43 -32.52 -6.14
N THR A 439 -10.77 -32.24 -7.37
CA THR A 439 -9.84 -32.26 -8.52
C THR A 439 -9.92 -30.95 -9.29
N ARG A 440 -8.95 -30.67 -10.19
CA ARG A 440 -9.01 -29.47 -11.03
C ARG A 440 -10.30 -29.42 -11.87
N ALA A 441 -10.75 -30.55 -12.42
CA ALA A 441 -11.98 -30.63 -13.21
C ALA A 441 -13.27 -30.52 -12.36
N ASN A 442 -13.24 -30.98 -11.13
CA ASN A 442 -14.36 -30.94 -10.19
C ASN A 442 -13.82 -30.46 -8.85
N PRO A 443 -13.66 -29.16 -8.68
CA PRO A 443 -13.10 -28.60 -7.47
C PRO A 443 -14.06 -28.77 -6.27
N ASP A 444 -13.45 -29.02 -5.10
CA ASP A 444 -14.12 -29.07 -3.80
C ASP A 444 -13.33 -28.19 -2.84
N PRO A 445 -13.47 -26.86 -2.96
CA PRO A 445 -12.76 -25.90 -2.13
C PRO A 445 -13.14 -26.03 -0.65
N ARG A 446 -12.18 -26.04 0.24
CA ARG A 446 -12.42 -26.16 1.68
C ARG A 446 -13.17 -24.96 2.26
N TYR A 447 -12.90 -23.78 1.75
CA TYR A 447 -13.50 -22.57 2.26
C TYR A 447 -14.87 -22.33 1.61
N ASP A 448 -15.84 -21.95 2.47
CA ASP A 448 -17.20 -21.53 2.09
C ASP A 448 -17.44 -20.15 2.73
N PHE A 449 -17.01 -19.09 2.07
CA PHE A 449 -17.20 -17.74 2.59
C PHE A 449 -18.64 -17.28 2.40
N ARG A 450 -19.32 -17.02 3.54
CA ARG A 450 -20.69 -16.51 3.58
C ARG A 450 -20.72 -15.19 4.36
N LEU A 451 -21.43 -14.20 3.86
CA LEU A 451 -21.67 -12.97 4.61
C LEU A 451 -22.56 -13.25 5.82
N ARG A 452 -22.05 -12.89 7.00
CA ARG A 452 -22.73 -13.08 8.28
C ARG A 452 -22.80 -11.81 9.09
N TRP A 453 -23.95 -11.55 9.68
CA TRP A 453 -24.04 -10.59 10.77
C TRP A 453 -23.16 -11.04 11.93
N LEU A 454 -22.52 -10.09 12.60
CA LEU A 454 -21.65 -10.39 13.73
C LEU A 454 -22.33 -9.98 15.03
N ASP A 455 -22.57 -10.98 15.86
CA ASP A 455 -23.13 -10.80 17.21
C ASP A 455 -22.03 -10.51 18.23
N GLN A 456 -22.38 -9.89 19.36
CA GLN A 456 -21.43 -9.65 20.47
C GLN A 456 -21.52 -10.81 21.47
N SER A 457 -20.40 -11.48 21.76
CA SER A 457 -20.32 -12.55 22.74
C SER A 457 -18.93 -12.62 23.38
N GLY A 458 -18.87 -12.75 24.69
CA GLY A 458 -17.60 -12.99 25.43
C GLY A 458 -16.51 -11.95 25.26
N GLY A 459 -16.86 -10.72 24.85
CA GLY A 459 -15.88 -9.65 24.57
C GLY A 459 -15.51 -9.50 23.11
N TYR A 460 -15.84 -10.50 22.28
CA TYR A 460 -15.56 -10.52 20.85
C TYR A 460 -16.83 -10.49 19.99
N ARG A 461 -16.66 -10.15 18.72
CA ARG A 461 -17.66 -10.39 17.68
C ARG A 461 -17.57 -11.86 17.25
N VAL A 462 -18.72 -12.50 17.09
CA VAL A 462 -18.85 -13.90 16.68
C VAL A 462 -19.78 -14.00 15.48
N PRO A 463 -19.63 -15.05 14.61
CA PRO A 463 -20.51 -15.22 13.46
C PRO A 463 -21.94 -15.50 13.91
N GLY A 464 -22.87 -14.65 13.47
CA GLY A 464 -24.31 -14.77 13.68
C GLY A 464 -25.02 -15.34 12.46
N THR A 465 -26.21 -14.80 12.16
CA THR A 465 -27.04 -15.25 11.03
C THR A 465 -26.43 -14.84 9.69
N GLU A 466 -26.65 -15.66 8.67
CA GLU A 466 -26.23 -15.36 7.29
C GLU A 466 -27.01 -14.19 6.71
N LEU A 467 -26.36 -13.41 5.85
CA LEU A 467 -26.96 -12.28 5.14
C LEU A 467 -28.01 -12.76 4.12
N THR A 468 -27.71 -13.87 3.43
CA THR A 468 -28.56 -14.50 2.41
C THR A 468 -28.80 -15.97 2.77
N SER A 469 -29.70 -16.62 2.05
CA SER A 469 -29.93 -18.08 2.20
C SER A 469 -28.89 -18.95 1.47
N GLY A 470 -27.90 -18.32 0.82
CA GLY A 470 -26.91 -18.97 -0.05
C GLY A 470 -27.27 -18.84 -1.53
N ILE A 471 -26.27 -18.47 -2.29
CA ILE A 471 -26.37 -18.37 -3.73
C ILE A 471 -25.65 -19.57 -4.32
N VAL A 472 -26.41 -20.47 -4.97
CA VAL A 472 -25.92 -21.73 -5.52
C VAL A 472 -25.97 -21.65 -7.03
N GLU A 473 -24.86 -21.98 -7.69
CA GLU A 473 -24.74 -22.00 -9.14
C GLU A 473 -24.22 -23.33 -9.65
N THR A 474 -24.52 -23.59 -10.93
CA THR A 474 -23.91 -24.68 -11.71
C THR A 474 -23.06 -24.05 -12.79
N ILE A 475 -21.76 -24.20 -12.67
CA ILE A 475 -20.74 -23.50 -13.45
C ILE A 475 -19.95 -24.51 -14.27
N SER A 476 -19.68 -24.17 -15.55
CA SER A 476 -18.81 -24.97 -16.40
C SER A 476 -18.07 -24.06 -17.37
N TYR A 477 -16.73 -24.13 -17.35
CA TYR A 477 -15.84 -23.40 -18.27
C TYR A 477 -14.52 -24.13 -18.46
N TYR A 478 -13.80 -23.82 -19.54
CA TYR A 478 -12.44 -24.33 -19.77
C TYR A 478 -11.39 -23.45 -19.11
N ASP A 479 -10.40 -24.11 -18.44
CA ASP A 479 -9.23 -23.46 -17.78
C ASP A 479 -7.93 -24.17 -18.19
N PRO A 480 -7.28 -23.74 -19.28
CA PRO A 480 -7.85 -23.64 -20.62
C PRO A 480 -8.03 -25.02 -21.25
N ASP A 481 -7.32 -26.05 -20.76
CA ASP A 481 -7.32 -27.43 -21.29
C ASP A 481 -8.32 -28.35 -20.57
N VAL A 482 -8.67 -28.00 -19.32
CA VAL A 482 -9.55 -28.79 -18.46
C VAL A 482 -10.91 -28.12 -18.37
N LEU A 483 -11.97 -28.90 -18.63
CA LEU A 483 -13.33 -28.47 -18.34
C LEU A 483 -13.56 -28.50 -16.82
N VAL A 484 -13.61 -27.34 -16.21
CA VAL A 484 -13.99 -27.17 -14.82
C VAL A 484 -15.50 -27.27 -14.72
N SER A 485 -16.01 -28.10 -13.82
CA SER A 485 -17.44 -28.25 -13.53
C SER A 485 -17.67 -28.19 -12.03
N TYR A 486 -18.53 -27.29 -11.61
CA TYR A 486 -18.85 -27.04 -10.21
C TYR A 486 -20.36 -26.88 -10.03
N THR A 487 -20.91 -27.43 -8.96
CA THR A 487 -22.28 -27.16 -8.52
C THR A 487 -22.25 -27.00 -7.02
N GLY A 488 -22.48 -25.79 -6.54
CA GLY A 488 -22.40 -25.51 -5.11
C GLY A 488 -22.63 -24.04 -4.79
N PRO A 489 -22.46 -23.65 -3.51
CA PRO A 489 -22.55 -22.28 -3.09
C PRO A 489 -21.39 -21.46 -3.64
N LEU A 490 -21.67 -20.24 -4.06
CA LEU A 490 -20.65 -19.24 -4.35
C LEU A 490 -20.20 -18.55 -3.07
N TRP A 491 -18.95 -18.08 -3.03
CA TRP A 491 -18.51 -17.17 -1.99
C TRP A 491 -19.27 -15.86 -2.06
N GLU A 492 -19.60 -15.28 -0.92
CA GLU A 492 -20.21 -13.96 -0.76
C GLU A 492 -19.16 -13.04 -0.13
N LEU A 493 -18.69 -12.03 -0.86
CA LEU A 493 -17.51 -11.22 -0.50
C LEU A 493 -17.75 -9.74 -0.72
N SER A 494 -16.81 -8.91 -0.24
CA SER A 494 -16.69 -7.48 -0.49
C SER A 494 -18.00 -6.70 -0.27
N PRO A 495 -18.64 -6.80 0.90
CA PRO A 495 -19.89 -6.10 1.17
C PRO A 495 -19.67 -4.60 1.32
N VAL A 496 -20.55 -3.77 0.75
CA VAL A 496 -20.56 -2.31 0.94
C VAL A 496 -21.96 -1.81 1.27
N GLU A 497 -22.04 -0.83 2.18
CA GLU A 497 -23.33 -0.23 2.56
C GLU A 497 -23.81 0.74 1.47
N VAL A 498 -25.06 0.61 1.07
CA VAL A 498 -25.70 1.53 0.11
C VAL A 498 -26.44 2.61 0.88
N VAL A 499 -25.78 3.75 1.06
CA VAL A 499 -26.30 4.89 1.79
C VAL A 499 -25.67 6.19 1.27
N ALA A 500 -26.42 7.29 1.27
CA ALA A 500 -25.88 8.59 0.97
C ALA A 500 -24.98 9.09 2.12
N ARG A 501 -23.82 9.65 1.77
CA ARG A 501 -22.80 10.17 2.70
C ARG A 501 -22.38 11.57 2.28
N SER A 502 -21.84 12.35 3.21
CA SER A 502 -21.15 13.58 2.85
C SER A 502 -19.91 13.29 2.01
N ILE A 503 -19.64 14.10 1.03
CA ILE A 503 -18.37 14.06 0.29
C ILE A 503 -17.26 14.44 1.29
N ALA A 504 -16.23 13.64 1.34
CA ALA A 504 -15.05 13.94 2.15
C ALA A 504 -14.32 15.20 1.62
N PRO A 505 -13.62 15.98 2.44
CA PRO A 505 -12.82 17.09 1.96
C PRO A 505 -11.72 16.62 1.00
N ASP A 506 -11.37 17.47 0.05
CA ASP A 506 -10.15 17.28 -0.76
C ASP A 506 -8.99 17.91 0.01
N THR A 507 -8.21 17.07 0.66
CA THR A 507 -7.07 17.50 1.46
C THR A 507 -5.84 17.61 0.58
N GLN A 508 -5.13 18.73 0.70
CA GLN A 508 -3.88 18.99 -0.03
C GLN A 508 -2.81 19.46 0.96
N ASP A 509 -1.56 19.15 0.64
CA ASP A 509 -0.43 19.63 1.42
C ASP A 509 -0.36 21.14 1.42
N GLN A 510 0.01 21.65 2.57
CA GLN A 510 0.26 23.08 2.75
C GLN A 510 1.71 23.25 3.19
N ILE A 511 2.39 24.18 2.53
CA ILE A 511 3.70 24.62 2.98
C ILE A 511 3.55 25.27 4.36
N GLU A 512 4.33 24.84 5.33
CA GLU A 512 4.25 25.33 6.70
C GLU A 512 4.62 26.81 6.80
N PRO A 513 4.12 27.54 7.82
CA PRO A 513 4.32 29.00 7.92
C PRO A 513 5.79 29.45 7.90
N GLN A 514 6.71 28.69 8.52
CA GLN A 514 8.14 29.00 8.54
C GLN A 514 8.77 28.84 7.15
N ASP A 515 8.31 27.87 6.38
CA ASP A 515 8.80 27.65 5.00
C ASP A 515 8.17 28.66 4.05
N GLN A 516 6.90 29.04 4.24
CA GLN A 516 6.29 30.15 3.52
C GLN A 516 7.06 31.45 3.73
N GLN A 517 7.53 31.70 4.97
CA GLN A 517 8.36 32.86 5.26
C GLN A 517 9.71 32.79 4.54
N LEU A 518 10.34 31.60 4.47
CA LEU A 518 11.57 31.40 3.73
C LEU A 518 11.41 31.73 2.23
N PHE A 519 10.33 31.24 1.61
CA PHE A 519 9.99 31.59 0.22
C PHE A 519 9.82 33.11 0.04
N ALA A 520 9.12 33.76 0.96
CA ALA A 520 8.90 35.21 0.93
C ALA A 520 10.21 36.00 1.08
N ASP A 521 11.09 35.58 1.99
CA ASP A 521 12.40 36.23 2.25
C ASP A 521 13.34 36.15 1.01
N LEU A 522 13.20 35.06 0.24
CA LEU A 522 13.93 34.88 -1.03
C LEU A 522 13.23 35.50 -2.25
N GLY A 523 12.01 36.03 -2.07
CA GLY A 523 11.23 36.61 -3.16
C GLY A 523 10.68 35.55 -4.15
N ILE A 524 10.57 34.31 -3.74
CA ILE A 524 10.05 33.19 -4.54
C ILE A 524 8.56 33.02 -4.29
N ASP A 525 7.76 32.97 -5.35
CA ASP A 525 6.37 32.54 -5.27
C ASP A 525 6.31 31.00 -5.24
N PRO A 526 5.80 30.38 -4.13
CA PRO A 526 5.73 28.92 -4.01
C PRO A 526 4.93 28.26 -5.13
N VAL A 527 3.88 28.91 -5.65
CA VAL A 527 3.07 28.38 -6.75
C VAL A 527 3.87 28.32 -8.04
N SER A 528 4.62 29.37 -8.35
CA SER A 528 5.50 29.41 -9.53
C SER A 528 6.60 28.36 -9.43
N PHE A 529 7.19 28.17 -8.26
CA PHE A 529 8.18 27.15 -7.99
C PHE A 529 7.59 25.72 -8.15
N SER A 530 6.43 25.46 -7.56
CA SER A 530 5.72 24.18 -7.73
C SER A 530 5.36 23.91 -9.20
N ASN A 531 4.98 24.95 -9.98
CA ASN A 531 4.73 24.80 -11.41
C ASN A 531 6.00 24.46 -12.20
N TRP A 532 7.13 25.03 -11.81
CA TRP A 532 8.42 24.68 -12.40
C TRP A 532 8.79 23.21 -12.08
N LEU A 533 8.59 22.78 -10.85
CA LEU A 533 8.79 21.37 -10.46
C LEU A 533 7.89 20.44 -11.30
N ARG A 534 6.61 20.80 -11.48
CA ARG A 534 5.69 20.00 -12.34
C ARG A 534 6.16 19.91 -13.78
N ALA A 535 6.62 21.02 -14.33
CA ALA A 535 7.11 21.07 -15.72
C ALA A 535 8.37 20.19 -15.92
N ASN A 536 9.17 20.01 -14.87
CA ASN A 536 10.38 19.20 -14.89
C ASN A 536 10.19 17.80 -14.30
N GLN A 537 8.96 17.41 -13.94
CA GLN A 537 8.64 16.13 -13.28
C GLN A 537 9.46 15.88 -12.01
N LEU A 538 9.60 16.91 -11.19
CA LEU A 538 10.35 16.90 -9.94
C LEU A 538 9.45 17.16 -8.73
N GLY A 539 9.90 16.67 -7.57
CA GLY A 539 9.50 17.10 -6.24
C GLY A 539 10.71 17.61 -5.44
N VAL A 540 10.46 18.13 -4.25
CA VAL A 540 11.49 18.48 -3.27
C VAL A 540 11.33 17.57 -2.05
N LEU A 541 12.42 16.89 -1.68
CA LEU A 541 12.61 16.26 -0.39
C LEU A 541 13.47 17.20 0.47
N ALA A 542 12.94 17.61 1.60
CA ALA A 542 13.69 18.35 2.60
C ALA A 542 13.44 17.74 4.00
N VAL A 543 14.49 17.73 4.82
CA VAL A 543 14.43 17.31 6.23
C VAL A 543 15.01 18.44 7.06
N ARG A 544 14.29 18.83 8.13
CA ARG A 544 14.71 19.95 9.01
C ARG A 544 15.91 19.59 9.85
N ASP A 545 15.94 18.36 10.36
CA ASP A 545 17.04 17.90 11.22
C ASP A 545 17.17 16.37 11.15
N VAL A 546 18.12 15.89 10.39
CA VAL A 546 18.40 14.44 10.25
C VAL A 546 18.96 13.82 11.54
N THR A 547 19.34 14.62 12.55
CA THR A 547 19.78 14.11 13.84
C THR A 547 18.63 13.88 14.80
N ALA A 548 17.45 14.49 14.55
CA ALA A 548 16.26 14.34 15.38
C ALA A 548 15.48 13.07 14.97
N ARG A 549 15.10 12.30 15.98
CA ARG A 549 14.33 11.06 15.85
C ARG A 549 13.29 11.01 16.97
N ASP A 550 12.20 10.30 16.75
CA ASP A 550 11.25 10.02 17.84
C ASP A 550 11.96 9.23 18.97
N ASP A 551 11.65 9.53 20.22
CA ASP A 551 12.29 8.90 21.38
C ASP A 551 11.96 7.40 21.46
N ALA A 552 10.89 6.96 20.82
CA ALA A 552 10.48 5.58 20.70
C ALA A 552 11.26 4.81 19.62
N ASP A 553 11.82 5.47 18.60
CA ASP A 553 12.58 4.80 17.56
C ASP A 553 14.01 4.47 18.02
N ARG A 554 14.15 3.28 18.56
CA ARG A 554 15.43 2.71 19.03
C ARG A 554 15.93 1.54 18.19
N GLN A 555 15.43 1.42 16.99
CA GLN A 555 15.80 0.33 16.10
C GLN A 555 16.98 0.69 15.19
N GLN A 556 17.42 1.94 15.19
CA GLN A 556 18.56 2.44 14.45
C GLN A 556 19.36 3.42 15.34
N PRO A 557 20.57 3.88 14.95
CA PRO A 557 21.40 4.78 15.75
C PRO A 557 20.61 5.90 16.39
N PHE A 558 20.72 5.98 17.72
CA PHE A 558 19.85 6.81 18.55
C PHE A 558 20.45 8.19 18.84
N ASN A 559 21.76 8.27 19.04
CA ASN A 559 22.44 9.55 19.26
C ASN A 559 23.18 9.97 18.00
N LEU A 560 22.81 11.13 17.46
CA LEU A 560 23.31 11.60 16.17
C LEU A 560 23.92 12.99 16.28
N GLN A 561 24.98 13.24 15.49
CA GLN A 561 25.67 14.52 15.38
C GLN A 561 26.04 14.80 13.94
N VAL A 562 25.90 16.03 13.48
CA VAL A 562 26.36 16.46 12.17
C VAL A 562 27.87 16.54 12.15
N ALA A 563 28.50 15.90 11.16
CA ALA A 563 29.95 15.92 10.99
C ALA A 563 30.51 17.34 10.84
N GLY A 564 31.55 17.65 11.58
CA GLY A 564 32.19 18.96 11.56
C GLY A 564 31.36 20.10 12.17
N SER A 565 30.23 19.81 12.80
CA SER A 565 29.36 20.77 13.49
C SER A 565 29.21 20.42 14.96
N SER A 566 28.69 21.35 15.74
CA SER A 566 28.25 21.10 17.12
C SER A 566 26.78 20.71 17.18
N HIS A 567 26.07 20.69 16.06
CA HIS A 567 24.66 20.31 16.01
C HIS A 567 24.50 18.81 16.24
N SER A 568 23.68 18.45 17.20
CA SER A 568 23.49 17.06 17.61
C SER A 568 22.21 16.88 18.41
N THR A 569 21.58 15.71 18.32
CA THR A 569 20.50 15.30 19.19
C THR A 569 20.91 14.02 19.91
N ILE A 570 21.10 14.14 21.23
CA ILE A 570 21.63 13.07 22.08
C ILE A 570 20.63 12.79 23.19
N GLY A 571 20.06 11.60 23.17
CA GLY A 571 19.01 11.16 24.12
C GLY A 571 19.51 10.26 25.23
N ALA A 572 20.67 9.63 25.09
CA ALA A 572 21.19 8.67 26.05
C ALA A 572 22.72 8.71 26.11
N GLY A 573 23.28 8.08 27.15
CA GLY A 573 24.73 7.80 27.16
C GLY A 573 25.07 6.70 26.17
N GLY A 574 26.30 6.69 25.64
CA GLY A 574 26.78 5.66 24.72
C GLY A 574 27.32 6.23 23.42
N THR A 575 27.27 5.44 22.36
CA THR A 575 27.82 5.80 21.08
C THR A 575 27.06 7.00 20.44
N VAL A 576 27.82 7.96 19.94
CA VAL A 576 27.30 9.07 19.11
C VAL A 576 27.79 8.85 17.69
N TYR A 577 26.84 8.73 16.77
CA TYR A 577 27.13 8.51 15.35
C TYR A 577 27.16 9.84 14.62
N THR A 578 28.14 10.04 13.73
CA THR A 578 28.21 11.23 12.91
C THR A 578 27.54 11.02 11.57
N VAL A 579 26.78 12.00 11.11
CA VAL A 579 26.16 12.03 9.78
C VAL A 579 26.75 13.18 8.97
N SER A 580 27.11 12.90 7.72
CA SER A 580 27.70 13.86 6.79
C SER A 580 26.82 14.16 5.61
N ASP A 581 26.18 13.12 5.07
CA ASP A 581 25.41 13.19 3.84
C ASP A 581 24.10 12.42 3.99
N MET A 582 23.12 12.75 3.15
CA MET A 582 21.94 11.93 2.90
C MET A 582 22.03 11.39 1.47
N GLN A 583 22.17 10.09 1.36
CA GLN A 583 22.22 9.36 0.10
C GLN A 583 20.82 8.90 -0.29
N VAL A 584 20.40 9.19 -1.51
CA VAL A 584 19.06 8.89 -2.03
C VAL A 584 19.15 7.83 -3.10
N PHE A 585 18.20 6.90 -3.08
CA PHE A 585 18.07 5.76 -3.99
C PHE A 585 16.79 5.85 -4.80
N GLN A 586 16.85 5.36 -6.02
CA GLN A 586 15.75 5.30 -6.97
C GLN A 586 15.60 3.86 -7.49
N GLY A 587 14.37 3.32 -7.46
CA GLY A 587 14.10 1.93 -7.82
C GLY A 587 13.66 1.67 -9.25
N ASP A 588 13.31 2.70 -10.01
CA ASP A 588 12.54 2.56 -11.26
C ASP A 588 13.35 2.31 -12.53
N GLN A 589 14.68 2.37 -12.48
CA GLN A 589 15.51 2.10 -13.65
C GLN A 589 16.06 0.67 -13.67
N THR A 590 15.75 -0.13 -12.67
CA THR A 590 16.05 -1.55 -12.69
C THR A 590 15.01 -2.31 -13.51
N ARG A 591 15.43 -3.26 -14.31
CA ARG A 591 14.56 -4.03 -15.20
C ARG A 591 14.95 -5.49 -15.21
N GLY A 592 13.99 -6.34 -15.59
CA GLY A 592 14.24 -7.74 -15.87
C GLY A 592 15.02 -7.96 -17.16
N ILE A 593 15.45 -9.18 -17.36
CA ILE A 593 16.12 -9.66 -18.57
C ILE A 593 15.10 -9.72 -19.72
N GLY A 594 15.54 -9.46 -20.94
CA GLY A 594 14.73 -9.62 -22.15
C GLY A 594 14.46 -8.32 -22.90
N GLY A 595 14.78 -7.19 -22.29
CA GLY A 595 14.65 -5.88 -22.96
C GLY A 595 13.21 -5.44 -23.16
N VAL A 596 12.98 -4.57 -24.14
CA VAL A 596 11.72 -3.86 -24.37
C VAL A 596 10.64 -4.72 -25.00
N ASP A 597 11.03 -5.58 -25.92
CA ASP A 597 10.08 -6.32 -26.77
C ASP A 597 9.52 -7.57 -26.09
N ASP A 598 10.26 -8.14 -25.15
CA ASP A 598 9.86 -9.30 -24.36
C ASP A 598 10.53 -9.24 -22.99
N PRO A 599 10.12 -8.30 -22.13
CA PRO A 599 10.71 -8.17 -20.81
C PRO A 599 10.37 -9.40 -19.97
N SER A 600 11.34 -10.26 -19.75
CA SER A 600 11.21 -11.26 -18.70
C SER A 600 11.01 -10.55 -17.40
N PRO A 601 10.05 -10.97 -16.55
CA PRO A 601 9.90 -10.40 -15.25
C PRO A 601 11.23 -10.44 -14.52
N GLY A 602 11.70 -9.27 -14.11
CA GLY A 602 12.83 -9.17 -13.22
C GLY A 602 12.40 -9.64 -11.85
N ARG A 603 13.38 -9.78 -11.02
CA ARG A 603 13.09 -10.06 -9.64
C ARG A 603 12.76 -8.78 -8.93
N ARG A 604 12.61 -8.84 -7.64
CA ARG A 604 12.31 -7.71 -6.80
C ARG A 604 13.19 -6.51 -7.13
N VAL A 605 12.59 -5.35 -7.01
CA VAL A 605 13.26 -4.07 -7.26
C VAL A 605 14.47 -3.91 -6.35
N ILE A 606 15.59 -3.59 -6.96
CA ILE A 606 16.80 -3.18 -6.27
C ILE A 606 17.02 -1.71 -6.60
N ALA A 607 17.28 -0.91 -5.56
CA ALA A 607 17.51 0.51 -5.73
C ALA A 607 18.95 0.79 -6.19
N HIS A 608 19.09 1.73 -7.07
CA HIS A 608 20.34 2.40 -7.36
C HIS A 608 20.36 3.81 -6.79
N GLU A 609 21.54 4.37 -6.62
CA GLU A 609 21.71 5.76 -6.23
C GLU A 609 20.95 6.68 -7.19
N LEU A 610 20.50 7.82 -6.69
CA LEU A 610 19.78 8.81 -7.49
C LEU A 610 20.53 9.13 -8.78
N HIS A 611 19.93 8.83 -9.90
CA HIS A 611 20.53 8.95 -11.23
C HIS A 611 19.57 9.49 -12.30
N ASP A 612 18.37 9.93 -11.90
CA ASP A 612 17.49 10.66 -12.83
C ASP A 612 18.24 11.88 -13.39
N PRO A 613 18.33 12.02 -14.73
CA PRO A 613 19.15 13.06 -15.33
C PRO A 613 18.69 14.48 -14.97
N VAL A 614 17.37 14.68 -14.83
CA VAL A 614 16.80 16.00 -14.54
C VAL A 614 17.06 16.38 -13.08
N ALA A 615 16.78 15.46 -12.16
CA ALA A 615 17.05 15.66 -10.73
C ALA A 615 18.54 15.89 -10.49
N THR A 616 19.40 15.07 -11.09
CA THR A 616 20.86 15.18 -10.96
C THR A 616 21.39 16.50 -11.52
N MET A 617 20.85 16.98 -12.64
CA MET A 617 21.26 18.23 -13.26
C MET A 617 20.89 19.45 -12.42
N HIS A 618 19.72 19.44 -11.79
CA HIS A 618 19.20 20.57 -11.02
C HIS A 618 19.62 20.57 -9.55
N ASN A 619 20.10 19.46 -9.02
CA ASN A 619 20.64 19.44 -7.66
C ASN A 619 21.96 20.22 -7.56
N PRO A 620 22.24 20.88 -6.42
CA PRO A 620 23.54 21.51 -6.19
C PRO A 620 24.70 20.52 -6.36
N PRO A 621 25.85 20.96 -6.95
CA PRO A 621 27.02 20.10 -7.05
C PRO A 621 27.51 19.65 -5.66
N VAL A 622 27.83 18.38 -5.54
CA VAL A 622 28.39 17.78 -4.32
C VAL A 622 29.90 17.55 -4.45
N ASP A 623 30.55 17.33 -3.31
CA ASP A 623 31.96 16.91 -3.30
C ASP A 623 32.09 15.59 -4.08
N PRO A 624 33.02 15.47 -5.03
CA PRO A 624 33.22 14.21 -5.78
C PRO A 624 33.62 13.01 -4.93
N SER A 625 34.01 13.21 -3.67
CA SER A 625 34.30 12.15 -2.71
C SER A 625 33.07 11.71 -1.90
N ALA A 626 31.95 12.44 -1.98
CA ALA A 626 30.72 12.06 -1.31
C ALA A 626 30.10 10.81 -1.99
N PRO A 627 29.28 10.04 -1.27
CA PRO A 627 28.57 8.90 -1.87
C PRO A 627 27.71 9.33 -3.07
N LEU A 628 27.65 8.50 -4.09
CA LEU A 628 26.82 8.78 -5.27
C LEU A 628 25.35 8.98 -4.86
N GLY A 629 24.67 9.91 -5.51
CA GLY A 629 23.26 10.23 -5.23
C GLY A 629 23.02 10.95 -3.90
N SER A 630 24.04 11.47 -3.24
CA SER A 630 23.90 12.14 -1.94
C SER A 630 23.88 13.66 -2.02
N GLN A 631 23.37 14.27 -0.94
CA GLN A 631 23.50 15.69 -0.66
C GLN A 631 24.07 15.90 0.75
N PRO A 632 24.94 16.90 0.95
CA PRO A 632 25.54 17.14 2.25
C PRO A 632 24.49 17.63 3.27
N VAL A 633 24.62 17.16 4.51
CA VAL A 633 23.87 17.67 5.65
C VAL A 633 24.40 19.05 6.03
N ALA A 634 23.50 20.03 6.09
CA ALA A 634 23.86 21.40 6.49
C ALA A 634 24.21 21.48 7.99
N ALA A 635 24.84 22.59 8.39
CA ALA A 635 25.34 22.76 9.76
C ALA A 635 24.24 22.74 10.85
N ASP A 636 23.00 23.01 10.47
CA ASP A 636 21.81 22.95 11.32
C ASP A 636 21.13 21.57 11.34
N GLY A 637 21.70 20.57 10.70
CA GLY A 637 21.16 19.22 10.58
C GLY A 637 20.21 19.01 9.41
N SER A 638 19.90 20.06 8.64
CA SER A 638 18.98 19.98 7.52
C SER A 638 19.61 19.43 6.25
N VAL A 639 18.74 18.85 5.39
CA VAL A 639 19.11 18.44 4.03
C VAL A 639 17.95 18.79 3.09
N ALA A 640 18.24 19.10 1.82
CA ALA A 640 17.21 19.31 0.80
C ALA A 640 17.77 19.02 -0.59
N LEU A 641 16.93 18.40 -1.44
CA LEU A 641 17.28 18.09 -2.82
C LEU A 641 16.03 17.94 -3.70
N PHE A 642 16.23 18.06 -5.00
CA PHE A 642 15.25 17.67 -6.01
C PHE A 642 15.27 16.15 -6.19
N VAL A 643 14.06 15.55 -6.24
CA VAL A 643 13.85 14.13 -6.50
C VAL A 643 12.91 13.96 -7.68
N PRO A 644 13.05 12.91 -8.49
CA PRO A 644 12.13 12.64 -9.59
C PRO A 644 10.73 12.29 -9.07
N ALA A 645 9.71 12.88 -9.69
CA ALA A 645 8.34 12.62 -9.33
C ALA A 645 7.87 11.24 -9.81
N ARG A 646 6.94 10.65 -9.06
CA ARG A 646 6.30 9.36 -9.37
C ARG A 646 7.29 8.22 -9.54
N ARG A 647 8.33 8.24 -8.70
CA ARG A 647 9.34 7.19 -8.59
C ARG A 647 9.33 6.60 -7.19
N ALA A 648 9.75 5.36 -7.08
CA ALA A 648 10.00 4.73 -5.80
C ALA A 648 11.35 5.23 -5.25
N MET A 649 11.31 6.02 -4.19
CA MET A 649 12.48 6.63 -3.56
C MET A 649 12.70 6.07 -2.18
N ALA A 650 13.96 5.85 -1.80
CA ALA A 650 14.40 5.56 -0.45
C ALA A 650 15.69 6.31 -0.16
N TRP A 651 16.13 6.40 1.08
CA TRP A 651 17.34 7.13 1.44
C TRP A 651 17.99 6.60 2.71
N GLN A 652 19.22 7.00 2.93
CA GLN A 652 19.95 6.79 4.17
C GLN A 652 20.85 7.99 4.48
N THR A 653 21.10 8.23 5.76
CA THR A 653 22.20 9.10 6.15
C THR A 653 23.49 8.31 6.17
N THR A 654 24.61 8.94 5.82
CA THR A 654 25.92 8.31 5.82
C THR A 654 26.93 9.10 6.66
N ALA A 655 27.91 8.39 7.22
CA ALA A 655 29.08 9.00 7.80
C ALA A 655 30.03 9.54 6.70
N ALA A 656 31.07 10.26 7.06
CA ALA A 656 32.01 10.88 6.12
C ALA A 656 32.80 9.87 5.25
N ASP A 657 32.88 8.64 5.67
CA ASP A 657 33.48 7.53 4.91
C ASP A 657 32.49 6.77 4.04
N GLY A 658 31.22 7.21 4.00
CA GLY A 658 30.15 6.61 3.22
C GLY A 658 29.40 5.48 3.93
N GLU A 659 29.82 5.11 5.14
CA GLU A 659 29.12 4.07 5.90
C GLU A 659 27.69 4.52 6.28
N PRO A 660 26.66 3.67 6.08
CA PRO A 660 25.30 4.00 6.43
C PRO A 660 25.11 4.15 7.95
N VAL A 661 24.31 5.14 8.35
CA VAL A 661 24.00 5.42 9.75
C VAL A 661 22.52 5.19 10.05
N VAL A 662 21.63 5.92 9.39
CA VAL A 662 20.18 5.76 9.53
C VAL A 662 19.58 5.49 8.14
N ARG A 663 18.68 4.51 8.04
CA ARG A 663 18.09 4.09 6.78
C ARG A 663 16.58 4.23 6.80
N GLU A 664 16.03 4.83 5.73
CA GLU A 664 14.63 4.62 5.39
C GLU A 664 14.48 3.19 4.82
N ARG A 665 13.46 2.47 5.29
CA ARG A 665 13.23 1.07 4.90
C ARG A 665 12.13 0.93 3.88
N TYR A 666 11.39 2.01 3.67
CA TYR A 666 10.22 2.04 2.83
C TYR A 666 10.47 2.87 1.58
N TRP A 667 9.71 2.55 0.55
CA TRP A 667 9.66 3.34 -0.64
C TRP A 667 8.66 4.47 -0.47
N ILE A 668 9.04 5.68 -0.85
CA ILE A 668 8.19 6.87 -0.79
C ILE A 668 8.08 7.46 -2.19
N THR A 669 6.86 7.80 -2.59
CA THR A 669 6.57 8.45 -3.87
C THR A 669 6.34 9.94 -3.65
N PHE A 670 6.96 10.77 -4.47
CA PHE A 670 6.73 12.21 -4.53
C PHE A 670 5.90 12.54 -5.76
N GLN A 671 4.98 13.50 -5.65
CA GLN A 671 4.26 14.01 -6.81
C GLN A 671 5.01 15.15 -7.49
N ALA A 672 4.74 15.35 -8.79
CA ALA A 672 5.30 16.49 -9.51
C ALA A 672 4.78 17.80 -8.93
N GLY A 673 5.69 18.64 -8.45
CA GLY A 673 5.36 19.89 -7.78
C GLY A 673 5.22 19.81 -6.27
N GLU A 674 5.37 18.65 -5.67
CA GLU A 674 5.35 18.46 -4.21
C GLU A 674 6.59 19.08 -3.57
N ILE A 675 6.37 19.81 -2.47
CA ILE A 675 7.44 20.35 -1.63
C ILE A 675 7.23 19.73 -0.26
N ARG A 676 7.92 18.62 0.00
CA ARG A 676 7.79 17.88 1.24
C ARG A 676 8.92 18.23 2.19
N VAL A 677 8.55 18.68 3.39
CA VAL A 677 9.50 19.05 4.44
C VAL A 677 9.19 18.19 5.66
N CYS A 678 10.07 17.24 5.95
CA CYS A 678 9.99 16.36 7.12
C CYS A 678 10.66 17.00 8.32
N ASP A 679 10.14 16.79 9.53
CA ASP A 679 10.70 17.34 10.78
C ASP A 679 12.04 16.71 11.15
N GLY A 680 12.17 15.39 10.90
CA GLY A 680 13.38 14.61 11.19
C GLY A 680 13.37 13.29 10.44
N CYS A 681 14.36 12.44 10.68
CA CYS A 681 14.36 11.05 10.20
C CYS A 681 13.41 10.23 11.06
N HIS A 682 12.43 9.55 10.46
CA HIS A 682 11.36 8.78 11.12
C HIS A 682 10.43 9.57 12.03
N GLY A 683 10.22 10.85 11.71
CA GLY A 683 9.31 11.74 12.40
C GLY A 683 9.70 12.07 13.85
N VAL A 684 9.29 13.22 14.32
CA VAL A 684 9.22 13.52 15.73
C VAL A 684 7.76 13.78 16.04
N ASN A 685 7.02 12.72 16.39
CA ASN A 685 5.58 12.84 16.53
C ASN A 685 5.16 13.47 17.87
N THR A 686 5.95 13.24 18.94
CA THR A 686 5.70 13.81 20.27
C THR A 686 6.93 14.51 20.83
N VAL A 687 7.99 13.75 21.10
CA VAL A 687 9.27 14.25 21.58
C VAL A 687 10.40 13.53 20.87
N ASN A 688 11.48 14.24 20.61
CA ASN A 688 12.69 13.62 20.10
C ASN A 688 13.46 12.90 21.21
N GLN A 689 14.49 12.12 20.84
CA GLN A 689 15.32 11.35 21.77
C GLN A 689 15.98 12.19 22.87
N ALA A 690 16.08 13.51 22.73
CA ALA A 690 16.60 14.43 23.75
C ALA A 690 15.48 15.08 24.60
N GLY A 691 14.22 14.69 24.40
CA GLY A 691 13.05 15.25 25.09
C GLY A 691 12.57 16.61 24.53
N GLY A 692 13.10 17.03 23.37
CA GLY A 692 12.61 18.21 22.63
C GLY A 692 11.43 17.87 21.76
N GLY A 693 10.66 18.86 21.30
CA GLY A 693 9.62 18.70 20.27
C GLY A 693 10.21 18.64 18.86
N ALA A 694 9.32 18.55 17.87
CA ALA A 694 9.68 18.65 16.45
C ALA A 694 10.41 19.96 16.13
N THR A 695 11.32 19.92 15.16
CA THR A 695 12.07 21.07 14.68
C THR A 695 11.16 21.97 13.84
N THR A 696 10.94 23.21 14.27
CA THR A 696 9.99 24.14 13.63
C THR A 696 10.66 25.27 12.85
N GLN A 697 11.99 25.30 12.76
CA GLN A 697 12.71 26.30 11.96
C GLN A 697 12.78 25.90 10.50
N ALA A 698 12.83 26.89 9.61
CA ALA A 698 13.04 26.63 8.18
C ALA A 698 14.42 26.01 7.96
N PRO A 699 14.53 24.95 7.13
CA PRO A 699 15.79 24.26 6.90
C PRO A 699 16.80 25.14 6.15
N GLN A 700 18.05 25.23 6.63
CA GLN A 700 19.12 25.91 5.93
C GLN A 700 19.36 25.29 4.54
N ALA A 701 19.29 23.95 4.46
CA ALA A 701 19.47 23.26 3.19
C ALA A 701 18.39 23.61 2.16
N LEU A 702 17.13 23.79 2.58
CA LEU A 702 16.08 24.25 1.68
C LEU A 702 16.35 25.69 1.18
N SER A 703 16.82 26.58 2.07
CA SER A 703 17.25 27.91 1.66
C SER A 703 18.35 27.86 0.59
N ASN A 704 19.35 27.01 0.80
CA ASN A 704 20.46 26.83 -0.13
C ASN A 704 19.97 26.26 -1.49
N LEU A 705 19.07 25.30 -1.47
CA LEU A 705 18.48 24.70 -2.68
C LEU A 705 17.69 25.75 -3.48
N LEU A 706 16.87 26.55 -2.81
CA LEU A 706 16.09 27.61 -3.44
C LEU A 706 16.97 28.72 -4.01
N GLN A 707 18.07 29.10 -3.32
CA GLN A 707 19.04 30.05 -3.84
C GLN A 707 19.80 29.52 -5.06
N HIS A 708 20.17 28.25 -5.04
CA HIS A 708 20.76 27.58 -6.20
C HIS A 708 19.79 27.59 -7.40
N TRP A 709 18.53 27.21 -7.16
CA TRP A 709 17.49 27.25 -8.20
C TRP A 709 17.30 28.66 -8.78
N LEU A 710 17.29 29.73 -7.96
CA LEU A 710 17.19 31.10 -8.41
C LEU A 710 18.38 31.47 -9.31
N GLY A 711 19.59 31.03 -8.94
CA GLY A 711 20.79 31.31 -9.74
C GLY A 711 20.74 30.69 -11.13
N GLU A 712 20.20 29.48 -11.26
CA GLU A 712 20.01 28.81 -12.55
C GLU A 712 18.86 29.44 -13.36
N PHE A 713 17.79 29.83 -12.69
CA PHE A 713 16.60 30.38 -13.34
C PHE A 713 16.83 31.83 -13.84
N ASP A 714 17.52 32.68 -13.08
CA ASP A 714 17.84 34.02 -13.49
C ASP A 714 18.76 34.03 -14.72
N LEU A 715 19.64 33.03 -14.89
CA LEU A 715 20.46 32.90 -16.07
C LEU A 715 19.64 32.60 -17.34
N ILE A 716 18.56 31.83 -17.22
CA ILE A 716 17.68 31.51 -18.36
C ILE A 716 16.81 32.70 -18.76
N PHE A 717 16.34 33.52 -17.81
CA PHE A 717 15.54 34.72 -18.12
C PHE A 717 16.39 35.90 -18.65
N ASN A 718 17.61 36.04 -18.22
CA ASN A 718 18.52 37.09 -18.72
C ASN A 718 19.01 36.81 -20.15
N ASP A 719 19.19 35.56 -20.55
CA ASP A 719 19.53 35.18 -21.92
C ASP A 719 18.37 35.30 -22.92
N SER A 720 17.10 35.24 -22.43
CA SER A 720 15.90 35.42 -23.26
C SER A 720 15.45 36.87 -23.42
N ALA A 721 16.12 37.83 -22.76
CA ALA A 721 15.78 39.25 -22.74
C ALA A 721 16.71 40.14 -23.61
N GLU A 722 17.61 39.57 -24.41
CA GLU A 722 18.30 40.36 -25.44
C GLU A 722 17.53 40.31 -26.78
N PRO A 723 17.33 41.48 -27.42
CA PRO A 723 16.37 41.69 -28.49
C PRO A 723 16.75 41.07 -29.84
#